data_c792defbeb02773544f132fe983d5028
#
_entry.id   c792defbeb02773544f132fe983d5028
#
_cell.length_a   1.000
_cell.length_b   1.000
_cell.length_c   1.000
_cell.angle_alpha   90.00
_cell.angle_beta   90.00
_cell.angle_gamma   90.00
#
_symmetry.space_group_name_H-M   'P 1'
#
loop_
_entity.id
_entity.type
_entity.pdbx_description
1 polymer ?
#
loop_
_entity_poly.entity_id
_entity_poly.type
_entity_poly.pdbx_seq_one_letter_code
_entity_poly.pdbx_strand_id
1 'polypeptide(L)'
;MSAGDLDRRAFIELVGGATAGALVGGRETGTQAGATSLSAAPSWIGPRPPAPAWCDTPMRWAQLVLVENDPGQFDAAFWLDYFKKVHADAACLSAGGIVAYYPTEIPLHHRSAWLGSSDPFGELVRGCRAQGMAVIARTDPHAARDDVAKAHPDWIAVDGDGQPRRHWSNPELWITCALGPYNFEFMTAVHREIVTRYEVDGIFTNRWAPQTDCSCEHCRRNFRAASGRELPRTTDARDPDRRAWLAWRKARLTELWALWDADIRRVRATACYIPNGPPDLATAAVMQPPIQFADHQARRGLTPPWSNGRRAKEYHAVMDGRPVGGIFSVGVEEPHRWKDSVQSEAEIRLWVADGTANGMRPWFAKFAGVLRDRRWLPVVERIYDWHFRHERYLRNTASLASVALLLSEQTTAVHTPPSERPVGDHVAGMYHALVESRVPFDLVHEARLTPERLDRYALVVLANAAALSDAQCDALRAYVRRGGGLVATFESSRYDEQGTRRPDFGLADLFGVRDTGRIDGPMKNAYLTLREDPRTGTRHEILAGLDDAPRVIHGVWRIPVTPLAADAPSPLTLVPTYPDLPMEDVFPRQERTDTREVYVSEPGRGRVVYFPWDVDRVFWEVLSADHLALLAGAVRWASRGVTPVTVTGPGLVEVTAWRQASSMTVHLVNLSNPMMMKGPLRELLPIGAQRVRLTLPPGTRATRVTLLSSGTSPVTTRDGASLTVQVPSILDHEVVAIDLA
;
A
#
# COMPACT_ATOMS: atom_id res chain seq x y z
N MET A 1 -31.81 -13.78 28.08
CA MET A 1 -30.50 -14.21 27.61
C MET A 1 -29.95 -13.08 26.75
N SER A 2 -28.94 -12.43 27.25
CA SER A 2 -28.40 -11.16 26.74
C SER A 2 -27.61 -11.38 25.46
N ALA A 3 -27.84 -10.50 24.49
CA ALA A 3 -26.94 -10.32 23.36
C ALA A 3 -25.70 -9.58 23.86
N GLY A 4 -24.63 -10.32 24.09
CA GLY A 4 -23.35 -9.80 24.49
C GLY A 4 -22.24 -10.45 23.68
N ASP A 5 -21.28 -9.63 23.31
CA ASP A 5 -19.93 -9.98 22.84
C ASP A 5 -19.80 -10.64 21.46
N LEU A 6 -20.00 -9.84 20.43
CA LEU A 6 -19.29 -10.06 19.18
C LEU A 6 -17.86 -9.52 19.33
N ASP A 7 -16.94 -10.48 19.44
CA ASP A 7 -15.54 -10.31 19.76
C ASP A 7 -14.84 -9.36 18.76
N ARG A 8 -14.30 -8.26 19.28
CA ARG A 8 -13.41 -7.32 18.57
C ARG A 8 -12.18 -8.01 17.94
N ARG A 9 -11.81 -9.21 18.41
CA ARG A 9 -10.65 -9.97 17.91
C ARG A 9 -10.86 -10.52 16.49
N ALA A 10 -12.07 -10.98 16.16
CA ALA A 10 -12.38 -11.51 14.83
C ALA A 10 -12.30 -10.45 13.70
N PHE A 11 -12.40 -9.16 14.04
CA PHE A 11 -12.34 -8.07 13.09
C PHE A 11 -10.89 -7.67 12.73
N ILE A 12 -9.94 -7.87 13.63
CA ILE A 12 -8.52 -7.51 13.44
C ILE A 12 -7.79 -8.56 12.60
N GLU A 13 -8.18 -9.84 12.69
CA GLU A 13 -7.57 -10.93 11.92
C GLU A 13 -7.84 -10.87 10.42
N LEU A 14 -8.84 -10.09 9.97
CA LEU A 14 -9.21 -9.97 8.56
C LEU A 14 -8.44 -8.86 7.81
N VAL A 15 -7.71 -8.01 8.52
CA VAL A 15 -7.00 -6.86 7.94
C VAL A 15 -5.47 -6.99 8.01
N GLY A 16 -4.96 -7.89 8.83
CA GLY A 16 -3.53 -8.14 8.98
C GLY A 16 -3.25 -9.62 9.14
N GLY A 17 -3.01 -10.31 8.05
CA GLY A 17 -2.58 -11.70 8.10
C GLY A 17 -1.17 -11.85 8.63
N ALA A 18 -1.02 -12.07 9.93
CA ALA A 18 0.04 -12.88 10.55
C ALA A 18 -0.18 -12.93 12.06
N THR A 19 -0.57 -14.07 12.55
CA THR A 19 -0.79 -14.37 13.96
C THR A 19 0.51 -14.47 14.75
N ALA A 20 0.58 -13.79 15.89
CA ALA A 20 1.58 -14.03 16.92
C ALA A 20 0.92 -14.83 18.07
N GLY A 21 1.47 -15.99 18.37
CA GLY A 21 1.19 -16.74 19.60
C GLY A 21 2.36 -16.62 20.55
N ALA A 22 2.09 -16.28 21.80
CA ALA A 22 3.07 -16.14 22.87
C ALA A 22 3.39 -17.47 23.54
N LEU A 23 4.65 -17.67 24.02
CA LEU A 23 5.02 -17.99 25.42
C LEU A 23 6.51 -18.34 25.62
N VAL A 24 7.10 -17.58 26.52
CA VAL A 24 8.07 -17.89 27.62
C VAL A 24 9.26 -18.84 27.43
N GLY A 25 10.45 -18.27 27.53
CA GLY A 25 11.54 -18.66 28.43
C GLY A 25 12.58 -19.67 27.96
N GLY A 26 13.84 -19.24 27.94
CA GLY A 26 15.03 -20.10 28.01
C GLY A 26 16.25 -19.53 27.29
N ARG A 27 17.26 -19.12 28.07
CA ARG A 27 18.61 -18.75 27.58
C ARG A 27 19.37 -19.99 27.18
N GLU A 28 20.09 -19.97 26.06
CA GLU A 28 21.45 -20.50 26.00
C GLU A 28 22.21 -19.98 24.75
N THR A 29 23.51 -19.85 24.91
CA THR A 29 24.51 -19.27 24.04
C THR A 29 24.95 -20.24 22.97
N GLY A 30 25.06 -19.81 21.70
CA GLY A 30 25.65 -20.65 20.63
C GLY A 30 25.98 -19.87 19.37
N THR A 31 27.29 -19.72 19.15
CA THR A 31 28.08 -19.47 17.92
C THR A 31 27.42 -18.94 16.65
N GLN A 32 27.97 -17.82 16.20
CA GLN A 32 27.74 -17.15 14.92
C GLN A 32 27.98 -18.07 13.71
N ALA A 33 26.95 -18.22 12.88
CA ALA A 33 27.08 -18.63 11.49
C ALA A 33 26.68 -17.42 10.63
N GLY A 34 27.50 -17.05 9.67
CA GLY A 34 27.45 -15.86 8.87
C GLY A 34 26.08 -15.60 8.22
N ALA A 35 25.54 -14.42 8.48
CA ALA A 35 24.31 -13.93 7.89
C ALA A 35 24.58 -13.41 6.47
N THR A 36 24.07 -14.08 5.47
CA THR A 36 23.96 -13.56 4.09
C THR A 36 22.87 -12.48 4.05
N SER A 37 23.22 -11.29 3.62
CA SER A 37 22.31 -10.17 3.47
C SER A 37 21.16 -10.50 2.49
N LEU A 38 19.94 -10.33 2.92
CA LEU A 38 18.71 -10.57 2.14
C LEU A 38 18.42 -9.48 1.06
N SER A 39 19.37 -8.60 0.76
CA SER A 39 19.16 -7.47 -0.16
C SER A 39 19.61 -7.70 -1.60
N ALA A 40 20.23 -8.83 -1.94
CA ALA A 40 20.60 -9.16 -3.32
C ALA A 40 19.55 -10.09 -3.95
N ALA A 41 19.12 -9.76 -5.17
CA ALA A 41 18.36 -10.69 -5.99
C ALA A 41 19.13 -12.03 -6.06
N PRO A 42 18.42 -13.18 -5.97
CA PRO A 42 19.08 -14.47 -6.13
C PRO A 42 19.91 -14.46 -7.42
N SER A 43 21.14 -14.99 -7.38
CA SER A 43 22.11 -14.95 -8.49
C SER A 43 21.60 -15.61 -9.79
N TRP A 44 20.52 -16.40 -9.71
CA TRP A 44 19.85 -17.02 -10.84
C TRP A 44 18.79 -16.12 -11.51
N ILE A 45 18.40 -14.97 -10.93
CA ILE A 45 17.57 -13.97 -11.60
C ILE A 45 18.49 -13.13 -12.49
N GLY A 46 18.55 -13.49 -13.76
CA GLY A 46 19.24 -12.69 -14.78
C GLY A 46 18.62 -11.28 -14.93
N PRO A 47 19.23 -10.39 -15.74
CA PRO A 47 18.66 -9.08 -16.02
C PRO A 47 17.22 -9.21 -16.51
N ARG A 48 16.30 -8.48 -15.86
CA ARG A 48 14.89 -8.53 -16.26
C ARG A 48 14.72 -7.90 -17.65
N PRO A 49 13.94 -8.53 -18.55
CA PRO A 49 13.64 -7.91 -19.82
C PRO A 49 12.86 -6.61 -19.60
N PRO A 50 13.01 -5.61 -20.51
CA PRO A 50 12.24 -4.39 -20.43
C PRO A 50 10.74 -4.68 -20.48
N ALA A 51 9.95 -3.80 -19.86
CA ALA A 51 8.50 -3.88 -19.99
C ALA A 51 8.09 -3.70 -21.46
N PRO A 52 7.15 -4.50 -21.98
CA PRO A 52 6.60 -4.26 -23.31
C PRO A 52 6.00 -2.84 -23.42
N ALA A 53 6.19 -2.20 -24.56
CA ALA A 53 5.76 -0.80 -24.77
C ALA A 53 4.26 -0.60 -24.55
N TRP A 54 3.43 -1.60 -24.86
CA TRP A 54 1.99 -1.52 -24.67
C TRP A 54 1.58 -1.31 -23.20
N CYS A 55 2.38 -1.76 -22.23
CA CYS A 55 2.03 -1.69 -20.80
C CYS A 55 1.78 -0.26 -20.32
N ASP A 56 2.43 0.74 -20.93
CA ASP A 56 2.24 2.15 -20.56
C ASP A 56 1.09 2.82 -21.31
N THR A 57 0.53 2.19 -22.32
CA THR A 57 -0.52 2.80 -23.16
C THR A 57 -1.89 2.84 -22.48
N PRO A 58 -2.45 1.71 -21.93
CA PRO A 58 -3.81 1.69 -21.43
C PRO A 58 -3.98 2.58 -20.20
N MET A 59 -5.04 3.37 -20.21
CA MET A 59 -5.42 4.23 -19.10
C MET A 59 -6.71 3.79 -18.40
N ARG A 60 -7.55 2.98 -19.07
CA ARG A 60 -8.85 2.50 -18.57
C ARG A 60 -8.97 1.00 -18.83
N TRP A 61 -9.16 0.25 -17.77
CA TRP A 61 -9.20 -1.20 -17.82
C TRP A 61 -10.60 -1.74 -17.55
N ALA A 62 -10.97 -2.79 -18.25
CA ALA A 62 -12.20 -3.56 -18.06
C ALA A 62 -11.87 -4.99 -17.64
N GLN A 63 -12.39 -5.46 -16.52
CA GLN A 63 -12.22 -6.85 -16.11
C GLN A 63 -13.56 -7.57 -16.07
N LEU A 64 -13.64 -8.67 -16.82
CA LEU A 64 -14.75 -9.60 -16.78
C LEU A 64 -14.30 -10.95 -16.23
N VAL A 65 -14.80 -11.27 -15.03
CA VAL A 65 -14.52 -12.56 -14.39
C VAL A 65 -15.71 -13.49 -14.61
N LEU A 66 -15.60 -14.41 -15.55
CA LEU A 66 -16.65 -15.37 -15.86
C LEU A 66 -16.83 -16.37 -14.71
N VAL A 67 -18.06 -16.83 -14.51
CA VAL A 67 -18.41 -17.99 -13.70
C VAL A 67 -18.72 -19.18 -14.59
N GLU A 68 -18.68 -20.39 -14.04
CA GLU A 68 -18.68 -21.62 -14.84
C GLU A 68 -19.87 -21.75 -15.79
N ASN A 69 -21.07 -21.25 -15.41
CA ASN A 69 -22.28 -21.33 -16.24
C ASN A 69 -22.51 -20.11 -17.16
N ASP A 70 -21.61 -19.13 -17.18
CA ASP A 70 -21.72 -17.98 -18.07
C ASP A 70 -21.69 -18.35 -19.56
N PRO A 71 -20.82 -19.28 -20.05
CA PRO A 71 -20.70 -19.56 -21.48
C PRO A 71 -22.02 -19.89 -22.20
N GLY A 72 -22.99 -20.47 -21.49
CA GLY A 72 -24.30 -20.77 -22.04
C GLY A 72 -25.31 -19.61 -22.08
N GLN A 73 -24.99 -18.47 -21.47
CA GLN A 73 -25.98 -17.41 -21.21
C GLN A 73 -25.44 -15.99 -21.44
N PHE A 74 -24.13 -15.77 -21.48
CA PHE A 74 -23.56 -14.43 -21.55
C PHE A 74 -23.59 -13.87 -22.98
N ASP A 75 -23.70 -12.57 -23.08
CA ASP A 75 -23.77 -11.82 -24.33
C ASP A 75 -22.44 -11.12 -24.61
N ALA A 76 -21.61 -11.70 -25.46
CA ALA A 76 -20.31 -11.14 -25.83
C ALA A 76 -20.44 -9.80 -26.56
N ALA A 77 -21.46 -9.67 -27.43
CA ALA A 77 -21.70 -8.44 -28.19
C ALA A 77 -21.99 -7.28 -27.26
N PHE A 78 -22.87 -7.49 -26.24
CA PHE A 78 -23.13 -6.49 -25.20
C PHE A 78 -21.83 -6.02 -24.50
N TRP A 79 -20.96 -6.96 -24.12
CA TRP A 79 -19.73 -6.60 -23.43
C TRP A 79 -18.77 -5.82 -24.31
N LEU A 80 -18.61 -6.24 -25.56
CA LEU A 80 -17.74 -5.54 -26.53
C LEU A 80 -18.27 -4.10 -26.81
N ASP A 81 -19.57 -3.95 -26.99
CA ASP A 81 -20.19 -2.64 -27.15
C ASP A 81 -20.02 -1.77 -25.90
N TYR A 82 -20.15 -2.37 -24.71
CA TYR A 82 -19.96 -1.66 -23.46
C TYR A 82 -18.49 -1.21 -23.26
N PHE A 83 -17.51 -2.08 -23.54
CA PHE A 83 -16.08 -1.72 -23.47
C PHE A 83 -15.76 -0.55 -24.39
N LYS A 84 -16.29 -0.57 -25.61
CA LYS A 84 -16.15 0.54 -26.55
C LYS A 84 -16.81 1.81 -26.01
N LYS A 85 -18.02 1.72 -25.48
CA LYS A 85 -18.80 2.84 -24.94
C LYS A 85 -18.08 3.53 -23.78
N VAL A 86 -17.40 2.77 -22.93
CA VAL A 86 -16.66 3.31 -21.77
C VAL A 86 -15.22 3.68 -22.12
N HIS A 87 -14.83 3.70 -23.38
CA HIS A 87 -13.44 3.98 -23.81
C HIS A 87 -12.39 3.11 -23.10
N ALA A 88 -12.68 1.84 -22.88
CA ALA A 88 -11.70 0.92 -22.32
C ALA A 88 -10.54 0.70 -23.29
N ASP A 89 -9.31 0.83 -22.80
CA ASP A 89 -8.09 0.65 -23.60
C ASP A 89 -7.51 -0.76 -23.45
N ALA A 90 -7.92 -1.48 -22.40
CA ALA A 90 -7.48 -2.83 -22.12
C ALA A 90 -8.54 -3.66 -21.44
N ALA A 91 -8.46 -4.98 -21.63
CA ALA A 91 -9.35 -5.96 -21.02
C ALA A 91 -8.57 -7.03 -20.26
N CYS A 92 -9.07 -7.41 -19.06
CA CYS A 92 -8.64 -8.58 -18.30
C CYS A 92 -9.77 -9.61 -18.29
N LEU A 93 -9.60 -10.71 -19.01
CA LEU A 93 -10.66 -11.67 -19.32
C LEU A 93 -10.35 -13.04 -18.74
N SER A 94 -11.34 -13.67 -18.07
CA SER A 94 -11.19 -15.06 -17.58
C SER A 94 -10.89 -16.02 -18.70
N ALA A 95 -9.77 -16.73 -18.60
CA ALA A 95 -9.35 -17.74 -19.57
C ALA A 95 -9.33 -19.14 -18.98
N GLY A 96 -8.56 -19.38 -17.91
CA GLY A 96 -8.35 -20.73 -17.41
C GLY A 96 -7.95 -20.81 -15.93
N GLY A 97 -7.45 -21.97 -15.57
CA GLY A 97 -7.10 -22.34 -14.20
C GLY A 97 -8.06 -23.35 -13.63
N ILE A 98 -8.88 -23.01 -12.64
CA ILE A 98 -9.89 -23.92 -12.08
C ILE A 98 -10.93 -24.33 -13.13
N VAL A 99 -11.31 -23.40 -14.03
CA VAL A 99 -12.24 -23.62 -15.14
C VAL A 99 -11.69 -22.94 -16.38
N ALA A 100 -11.66 -23.66 -17.50
CA ALA A 100 -11.34 -23.13 -18.81
C ALA A 100 -12.61 -22.61 -19.52
N TYR A 101 -12.53 -21.36 -20.01
CA TYR A 101 -13.58 -20.70 -20.79
C TYR A 101 -13.26 -20.69 -22.29
N TYR A 102 -12.46 -21.64 -22.74
CA TYR A 102 -12.08 -21.89 -24.11
C TYR A 102 -11.90 -23.41 -24.34
N PRO A 103 -11.94 -23.89 -25.57
CA PRO A 103 -11.78 -25.32 -25.85
C PRO A 103 -10.31 -25.76 -25.69
N THR A 104 -9.83 -25.85 -24.45
CA THR A 104 -8.47 -26.28 -24.10
C THR A 104 -8.19 -27.70 -24.56
N GLU A 105 -6.96 -27.99 -24.96
CA GLU A 105 -6.48 -29.33 -25.29
C GLU A 105 -5.62 -29.95 -24.20
N ILE A 106 -5.37 -29.19 -23.13
CA ILE A 106 -4.57 -29.65 -21.97
C ILE A 106 -5.40 -30.69 -21.19
N PRO A 107 -4.92 -31.92 -21.03
CA PRO A 107 -5.59 -32.93 -20.20
C PRO A 107 -5.76 -32.42 -18.76
N LEU A 108 -6.88 -32.77 -18.13
CA LEU A 108 -7.25 -32.38 -16.77
C LEU A 108 -7.49 -30.86 -16.57
N HIS A 109 -7.35 -30.03 -17.59
CA HIS A 109 -7.80 -28.63 -17.51
C HIS A 109 -9.31 -28.60 -17.71
N HIS A 110 -10.06 -28.47 -16.65
CA HIS A 110 -11.51 -28.58 -16.63
C HIS A 110 -12.18 -27.53 -17.55
N ARG A 111 -12.79 -27.95 -18.63
CA ARG A 111 -13.64 -27.08 -19.47
C ARG A 111 -14.94 -26.80 -18.75
N SER A 112 -15.44 -25.56 -18.81
CA SER A 112 -16.80 -25.29 -18.34
C SER A 112 -17.80 -26.28 -18.94
N ALA A 113 -18.66 -26.86 -18.09
CA ALA A 113 -19.71 -27.78 -18.54
C ALA A 113 -20.72 -27.13 -19.51
N TRP A 114 -20.79 -25.79 -19.49
CA TRP A 114 -21.67 -25.00 -20.37
C TRP A 114 -20.99 -24.49 -21.64
N LEU A 115 -19.74 -24.83 -21.86
CA LEU A 115 -18.97 -24.33 -22.99
C LEU A 115 -19.55 -24.84 -24.33
N GLY A 116 -19.98 -26.09 -24.40
CA GLY A 116 -20.42 -26.73 -25.66
C GLY A 116 -19.32 -26.63 -26.73
N SER A 117 -19.68 -26.15 -27.90
CA SER A 117 -18.76 -25.88 -29.03
C SER A 117 -18.29 -24.41 -29.07
N SER A 118 -18.67 -23.59 -28.10
CA SER A 118 -18.35 -22.17 -28.10
C SER A 118 -16.92 -21.88 -27.58
N ASP A 119 -16.44 -20.68 -27.90
CA ASP A 119 -15.15 -20.15 -27.44
C ASP A 119 -15.35 -18.71 -26.96
N PRO A 120 -16.02 -18.53 -25.80
CA PRO A 120 -16.36 -17.19 -25.29
C PRO A 120 -15.12 -16.36 -24.99
N PHE A 121 -14.03 -16.96 -24.50
CA PHE A 121 -12.77 -16.25 -24.29
C PHE A 121 -12.19 -15.75 -25.62
N GLY A 122 -12.09 -16.63 -26.63
CA GLY A 122 -11.58 -16.26 -27.94
C GLY A 122 -12.46 -15.23 -28.66
N GLU A 123 -13.78 -15.28 -28.49
CA GLU A 123 -14.70 -14.29 -29.03
C GLU A 123 -14.43 -12.89 -28.43
N LEU A 124 -14.33 -12.80 -27.11
CA LEU A 124 -13.99 -11.55 -26.42
C LEU A 124 -12.60 -11.04 -26.81
N VAL A 125 -11.59 -11.91 -26.89
CA VAL A 125 -10.23 -11.52 -27.32
C VAL A 125 -10.27 -10.91 -28.72
N ARG A 126 -10.89 -11.59 -29.70
CA ARG A 126 -10.98 -11.10 -31.09
C ARG A 126 -11.72 -9.75 -31.15
N GLY A 127 -12.83 -9.61 -30.42
CA GLY A 127 -13.60 -8.37 -30.38
C GLY A 127 -12.82 -7.21 -29.75
N CYS A 128 -12.15 -7.42 -28.61
CA CYS A 128 -11.31 -6.41 -27.99
C CYS A 128 -10.14 -5.99 -28.88
N ARG A 129 -9.47 -6.95 -29.53
CA ARG A 129 -8.39 -6.69 -30.50
C ARG A 129 -8.88 -5.85 -31.69
N ALA A 130 -10.05 -6.16 -32.22
CA ALA A 130 -10.66 -5.38 -33.32
C ALA A 130 -10.98 -3.93 -32.91
N GLN A 131 -11.13 -3.66 -31.61
CA GLN A 131 -11.29 -2.33 -31.05
C GLN A 131 -9.95 -1.65 -30.67
N GLY A 132 -8.80 -2.29 -30.90
CA GLY A 132 -7.48 -1.77 -30.58
C GLY A 132 -7.09 -1.89 -29.09
N MET A 133 -7.84 -2.67 -28.32
CA MET A 133 -7.57 -2.87 -26.89
C MET A 133 -6.41 -3.84 -26.67
N ALA A 134 -5.60 -3.60 -25.65
CA ALA A 134 -4.73 -4.63 -25.08
C ALA A 134 -5.56 -5.68 -24.33
N VAL A 135 -5.14 -6.95 -24.41
CA VAL A 135 -5.87 -8.04 -23.76
C VAL A 135 -4.94 -8.88 -22.91
N ILE A 136 -5.27 -9.06 -21.64
CA ILE A 136 -4.61 -10.01 -20.75
C ILE A 136 -5.57 -11.14 -20.36
N ALA A 137 -5.04 -12.35 -20.35
CA ALA A 137 -5.79 -13.53 -19.94
C ALA A 137 -5.66 -13.74 -18.44
N ARG A 138 -6.80 -13.77 -17.73
CA ARG A 138 -6.85 -14.06 -16.31
C ARG A 138 -6.90 -15.56 -16.07
N THR A 139 -5.98 -16.07 -15.26
CA THR A 139 -5.97 -17.45 -14.79
C THR A 139 -6.07 -17.52 -13.27
N ASP A 140 -6.52 -18.67 -12.74
CA ASP A 140 -6.70 -18.87 -11.30
C ASP A 140 -6.27 -20.30 -10.90
N PRO A 141 -5.04 -20.52 -10.42
CA PRO A 141 -4.47 -21.84 -10.23
C PRO A 141 -4.66 -22.43 -8.83
N HIS A 142 -5.33 -21.74 -7.90
CA HIS A 142 -5.25 -22.08 -6.47
C HIS A 142 -6.06 -23.30 -6.04
N ALA A 143 -6.88 -23.86 -6.94
CA ALA A 143 -7.68 -25.04 -6.65
C ALA A 143 -7.90 -25.92 -7.87
N ALA A 144 -8.24 -27.17 -7.65
CA ALA A 144 -8.50 -28.18 -8.66
C ALA A 144 -9.68 -29.08 -8.27
N ARG A 145 -10.26 -29.80 -9.24
CA ARG A 145 -11.36 -30.73 -9.04
C ARG A 145 -10.88 -32.13 -8.65
N ASP A 146 -11.81 -33.02 -8.31
CA ASP A 146 -11.54 -34.39 -7.86
C ASP A 146 -10.80 -35.25 -8.87
N ASP A 147 -11.02 -35.07 -10.16
CA ASP A 147 -10.33 -35.80 -11.23
C ASP A 147 -8.83 -35.48 -11.26
N VAL A 148 -8.48 -34.20 -11.11
CA VAL A 148 -7.09 -33.76 -10.95
C VAL A 148 -6.46 -34.34 -9.68
N ALA A 149 -7.16 -34.25 -8.54
CA ALA A 149 -6.65 -34.75 -7.27
C ALA A 149 -6.45 -36.28 -7.26
N LYS A 150 -7.29 -37.02 -8.01
CA LYS A 150 -7.14 -38.48 -8.18
C LYS A 150 -5.99 -38.83 -9.13
N ALA A 151 -5.82 -38.09 -10.21
CA ALA A 151 -4.76 -38.34 -11.18
C ALA A 151 -3.39 -37.91 -10.65
N HIS A 152 -3.35 -36.78 -9.90
CA HIS A 152 -2.14 -36.16 -9.37
C HIS A 152 -2.31 -35.73 -7.91
N PRO A 153 -2.34 -36.70 -6.96
CA PRO A 153 -2.42 -36.37 -5.55
C PRO A 153 -1.21 -35.55 -5.06
N ASP A 154 -0.09 -35.65 -5.74
CA ASP A 154 1.14 -34.87 -5.53
C ASP A 154 1.02 -33.39 -5.89
N TRP A 155 -0.01 -32.98 -6.62
CA TRP A 155 -0.31 -31.58 -6.94
C TRP A 155 -1.11 -30.89 -5.83
N ILE A 156 -1.70 -31.64 -4.91
CA ILE A 156 -2.58 -31.11 -3.88
C ILE A 156 -1.76 -30.63 -2.67
N ALA A 157 -2.16 -29.50 -2.11
CA ALA A 157 -1.57 -28.98 -0.88
C ALA A 157 -1.93 -29.90 0.30
N VAL A 158 -0.93 -30.13 1.17
CA VAL A 158 -1.03 -31.02 2.32
C VAL A 158 -0.78 -30.20 3.60
N ASP A 159 -1.54 -30.46 4.63
CA ASP A 159 -1.34 -29.82 5.93
C ASP A 159 -0.16 -30.40 6.73
N GLY A 160 0.03 -29.91 7.98
CA GLY A 160 1.09 -30.37 8.86
C GLY A 160 0.94 -31.83 9.32
N ASP A 161 -0.28 -32.37 9.29
CA ASP A 161 -0.63 -33.73 9.67
C ASP A 161 -0.61 -34.71 8.48
N GLY A 162 -0.24 -34.22 7.31
CA GLY A 162 -0.16 -35.05 6.10
C GLY A 162 -1.48 -35.23 5.36
N GLN A 163 -2.54 -34.45 5.71
CA GLN A 163 -3.84 -34.58 5.07
C GLN A 163 -3.97 -33.60 3.88
N PRO A 164 -4.47 -34.08 2.73
CA PRO A 164 -4.79 -33.22 1.59
C PRO A 164 -5.83 -32.14 1.96
N ARG A 165 -5.61 -30.91 1.51
CA ARG A 165 -6.46 -29.78 1.87
C ARG A 165 -7.63 -29.58 0.93
N ARG A 166 -8.84 -29.54 1.48
CA ARG A 166 -10.02 -29.03 0.78
C ARG A 166 -10.02 -27.50 0.76
N HIS A 167 -10.64 -26.94 -0.26
CA HIS A 167 -10.80 -25.50 -0.38
C HIS A 167 -11.68 -24.94 0.75
N TRP A 168 -11.29 -23.80 1.31
CA TRP A 168 -11.89 -23.22 2.54
C TRP A 168 -13.36 -22.77 2.40
N SER A 169 -13.84 -22.49 1.17
CA SER A 169 -15.22 -22.05 0.92
C SER A 169 -15.99 -22.95 -0.07
N ASN A 170 -15.33 -23.90 -0.71
CA ASN A 170 -15.97 -24.89 -1.59
C ASN A 170 -15.35 -26.26 -1.37
N PRO A 171 -15.98 -27.13 -0.54
CA PRO A 171 -15.43 -28.43 -0.20
C PRO A 171 -15.37 -29.42 -1.38
N GLU A 172 -15.96 -29.12 -2.54
CA GLU A 172 -15.83 -29.92 -3.75
C GLU A 172 -14.49 -29.75 -4.45
N LEU A 173 -13.73 -28.71 -4.07
CA LEU A 173 -12.42 -28.41 -4.64
C LEU A 173 -11.28 -28.75 -3.68
N TRP A 174 -10.10 -29.02 -4.25
CA TRP A 174 -8.86 -29.23 -3.53
C TRP A 174 -7.92 -28.05 -3.73
N ILE A 175 -7.23 -27.61 -2.67
CA ILE A 175 -6.19 -26.56 -2.79
C ILE A 175 -4.97 -27.18 -3.46
N THR A 176 -4.46 -26.52 -4.49
CA THR A 176 -3.25 -26.94 -5.20
C THR A 176 -1.97 -26.47 -4.50
N CYS A 177 -0.89 -27.21 -4.62
CA CYS A 177 0.41 -26.79 -4.12
C CYS A 177 1.03 -25.76 -5.08
N ALA A 178 1.06 -24.49 -4.67
CA ALA A 178 1.59 -23.40 -5.49
C ALA A 178 3.11 -23.48 -5.74
N LEU A 179 3.86 -24.24 -4.94
CA LEU A 179 5.32 -24.37 -5.00
C LEU A 179 5.79 -25.67 -5.68
N GLY A 180 4.84 -26.47 -6.17
CA GLY A 180 5.05 -27.78 -6.77
C GLY A 180 4.69 -27.85 -8.25
N PRO A 181 4.63 -29.08 -8.82
CA PRO A 181 4.45 -29.33 -10.25
C PRO A 181 3.18 -28.72 -10.84
N TYR A 182 2.10 -28.58 -10.04
CA TYR A 182 0.87 -27.97 -10.54
C TYR A 182 1.11 -26.60 -11.17
N ASN A 183 1.82 -25.71 -10.49
CA ASN A 183 2.15 -24.40 -11.06
C ASN A 183 3.33 -24.45 -12.02
N PHE A 184 4.42 -25.19 -11.67
CA PHE A 184 5.65 -25.20 -12.45
C PHE A 184 5.54 -25.94 -13.79
N GLU A 185 4.63 -26.90 -13.92
CA GLU A 185 4.45 -27.74 -15.12
C GLU A 185 3.08 -27.52 -15.75
N PHE A 186 2.00 -27.89 -15.05
CA PHE A 186 0.64 -27.87 -15.58
C PHE A 186 0.19 -26.45 -15.94
N MET A 187 0.25 -25.51 -15.01
CA MET A 187 -0.16 -24.13 -15.28
C MET A 187 0.76 -23.44 -16.30
N THR A 188 2.04 -23.79 -16.34
CA THR A 188 2.96 -23.33 -17.40
C THR A 188 2.48 -23.80 -18.78
N ALA A 189 2.03 -25.05 -18.91
CA ALA A 189 1.45 -25.56 -20.17
C ALA A 189 0.14 -24.83 -20.52
N VAL A 190 -0.73 -24.57 -19.54
CA VAL A 190 -1.98 -23.81 -19.73
C VAL A 190 -1.68 -22.38 -20.21
N HIS A 191 -0.75 -21.67 -19.59
CA HIS A 191 -0.35 -20.33 -20.02
C HIS A 191 0.20 -20.32 -21.45
N ARG A 192 1.04 -21.31 -21.78
CA ARG A 192 1.59 -21.46 -23.12
C ARG A 192 0.50 -21.71 -24.15
N GLU A 193 -0.48 -22.58 -23.87
CA GLU A 193 -1.62 -22.82 -24.78
C GLU A 193 -2.40 -21.53 -25.02
N ILE A 194 -2.74 -20.78 -23.96
CA ILE A 194 -3.48 -19.53 -24.08
C ILE A 194 -2.73 -18.52 -24.96
N VAL A 195 -1.44 -18.27 -24.68
CA VAL A 195 -0.65 -17.28 -25.45
C VAL A 195 -0.44 -17.70 -26.89
N THR A 196 -0.35 -19.01 -27.17
CA THR A 196 -0.20 -19.54 -28.53
C THR A 196 -1.47 -19.39 -29.35
N ARG A 197 -2.63 -19.66 -28.73
CA ARG A 197 -3.92 -19.72 -29.45
C ARG A 197 -4.58 -18.37 -29.65
N TYR A 198 -4.42 -17.44 -28.70
CA TYR A 198 -5.24 -16.22 -28.62
C TYR A 198 -4.49 -14.92 -28.77
N GLU A 199 -3.19 -14.95 -28.98
CA GLU A 199 -2.35 -13.77 -29.16
C GLU A 199 -2.57 -12.68 -28.10
N VAL A 200 -2.81 -13.07 -26.83
CA VAL A 200 -2.98 -12.13 -25.72
C VAL A 200 -1.67 -11.37 -25.42
N ASP A 201 -1.78 -10.18 -24.87
CA ASP A 201 -0.64 -9.32 -24.52
C ASP A 201 0.00 -9.69 -23.17
N GLY A 202 -0.70 -10.51 -22.35
CA GLY A 202 -0.15 -11.01 -21.11
C GLY A 202 -1.05 -12.03 -20.42
N ILE A 203 -0.47 -12.63 -19.38
CA ILE A 203 -1.18 -13.51 -18.45
C ILE A 203 -1.23 -12.83 -17.08
N PHE A 204 -2.44 -12.67 -16.56
CA PHE A 204 -2.71 -12.22 -15.19
C PHE A 204 -3.14 -13.42 -14.34
N THR A 205 -2.40 -13.76 -13.29
CA THR A 205 -2.71 -14.93 -12.47
C THR A 205 -3.17 -14.52 -11.07
N ASN A 206 -4.44 -14.83 -10.80
CA ASN A 206 -5.06 -14.62 -9.50
C ASN A 206 -4.63 -15.72 -8.52
N ARG A 207 -4.44 -15.39 -7.22
CA ARG A 207 -4.15 -16.36 -6.15
C ARG A 207 -3.07 -17.41 -6.51
N TRP A 208 -2.00 -16.95 -7.15
CA TRP A 208 -0.91 -17.79 -7.62
C TRP A 208 0.07 -18.20 -6.50
N ALA A 209 0.07 -17.45 -5.38
CA ALA A 209 0.87 -17.76 -4.20
C ALA A 209 0.13 -18.72 -3.26
N PRO A 210 0.85 -19.46 -2.38
CA PRO A 210 0.24 -20.37 -1.42
C PRO A 210 -0.73 -19.64 -0.50
N GLN A 211 -1.94 -20.16 -0.37
CA GLN A 211 -2.94 -19.63 0.56
C GLN A 211 -2.68 -20.08 2.00
N THR A 212 -1.96 -21.20 2.17
CA THR A 212 -1.54 -21.76 3.47
C THR A 212 -0.18 -22.43 3.29
N ASP A 213 0.52 -22.73 4.39
CA ASP A 213 1.72 -23.55 4.34
C ASP A 213 1.38 -24.95 3.83
N CYS A 214 2.26 -25.52 3.03
CA CYS A 214 2.10 -26.83 2.42
C CYS A 214 3.22 -27.78 2.87
N SER A 215 2.82 -28.95 3.36
CA SER A 215 3.73 -30.02 3.81
C SER A 215 3.79 -31.21 2.84
N CYS A 216 3.45 -31.02 1.56
CA CYS A 216 3.55 -32.10 0.55
C CYS A 216 5.00 -32.50 0.31
N GLU A 217 5.18 -33.66 -0.34
CA GLU A 217 6.53 -34.23 -0.61
C GLU A 217 7.42 -33.26 -1.40
N HIS A 218 6.89 -32.53 -2.37
CA HIS A 218 7.63 -31.54 -3.14
C HIS A 218 8.15 -30.41 -2.25
N CYS A 219 7.32 -29.86 -1.34
CA CYS A 219 7.74 -28.83 -0.41
C CYS A 219 8.83 -29.33 0.55
N ARG A 220 8.63 -30.52 1.14
CA ARG A 220 9.64 -31.13 2.05
C ARG A 220 10.96 -31.34 1.35
N ARG A 221 10.95 -32.06 0.21
CA ARG A 221 12.15 -32.38 -0.54
C ARG A 221 12.89 -31.13 -1.01
N ASN A 222 12.18 -30.20 -1.63
CA ASN A 222 12.80 -29.02 -2.23
C ASN A 222 13.31 -28.03 -1.16
N PHE A 223 12.58 -27.88 -0.05
CA PHE A 223 13.07 -27.06 1.07
C PHE A 223 14.31 -27.68 1.73
N ARG A 224 14.29 -29.00 1.97
CA ARG A 224 15.48 -29.71 2.52
C ARG A 224 16.67 -29.59 1.56
N ALA A 225 16.47 -29.76 0.28
CA ALA A 225 17.56 -29.63 -0.71
C ALA A 225 18.16 -28.21 -0.75
N ALA A 226 17.32 -27.18 -0.57
CA ALA A 226 17.76 -25.78 -0.60
C ALA A 226 18.36 -25.30 0.72
N SER A 227 17.89 -25.79 1.88
CA SER A 227 18.25 -25.25 3.20
C SER A 227 19.01 -26.22 4.11
N GLY A 228 19.00 -27.52 3.81
CA GLY A 228 19.45 -28.59 4.70
C GLY A 228 18.52 -28.81 5.93
N ARG A 229 17.35 -28.19 5.96
CA ARG A 229 16.43 -28.16 7.10
C ARG A 229 15.14 -28.93 6.83
N GLU A 230 14.47 -29.36 7.89
CA GLU A 230 13.10 -29.86 7.81
C GLU A 230 12.08 -28.71 7.82
N LEU A 231 10.86 -28.98 7.33
CA LEU A 231 9.78 -27.99 7.39
C LEU A 231 9.46 -27.62 8.84
N PRO A 232 9.35 -26.32 9.14
CA PRO A 232 9.02 -25.88 10.50
C PRO A 232 7.58 -26.27 10.86
N ARG A 233 7.38 -26.68 12.11
CA ARG A 233 6.04 -26.94 12.69
C ARG A 233 5.46 -25.71 13.37
N THR A 234 6.30 -24.70 13.64
CA THR A 234 5.90 -23.45 14.27
C THR A 234 5.51 -22.40 13.25
N THR A 235 4.61 -21.49 13.64
CA THR A 235 4.27 -20.28 12.89
C THR A 235 5.02 -19.05 13.40
N ASP A 236 5.80 -19.15 14.50
CA ASP A 236 6.58 -18.03 15.03
C ASP A 236 7.64 -17.56 14.01
N ALA A 237 7.47 -16.34 13.52
CA ALA A 237 8.39 -15.75 12.56
C ALA A 237 9.82 -15.52 13.10
N ARG A 238 10.02 -15.61 14.43
CA ARG A 238 11.33 -15.49 15.07
C ARG A 238 12.12 -16.80 15.07
N ASP A 239 11.43 -17.92 14.86
CA ASP A 239 12.07 -19.23 14.77
C ASP A 239 13.00 -19.30 13.54
N PRO A 240 14.26 -19.78 13.69
CA PRO A 240 15.20 -19.82 12.57
C PRO A 240 14.75 -20.71 11.40
N ASP A 241 14.08 -21.85 11.67
CA ASP A 241 13.60 -22.75 10.62
C ASP A 241 12.38 -22.14 9.93
N ARG A 242 11.51 -21.44 10.69
CA ARG A 242 10.40 -20.67 10.12
C ARG A 242 10.90 -19.54 9.22
N ARG A 243 11.91 -18.78 9.62
CA ARG A 243 12.52 -17.76 8.76
C ARG A 243 13.12 -18.35 7.48
N ALA A 244 13.83 -19.45 7.61
CA ALA A 244 14.40 -20.15 6.45
C ALA A 244 13.29 -20.62 5.48
N TRP A 245 12.18 -21.14 6.01
CA TRP A 245 11.02 -21.55 5.22
C TRP A 245 10.37 -20.36 4.48
N LEU A 246 10.14 -19.24 5.17
CA LEU A 246 9.54 -18.04 4.56
C LEU A 246 10.45 -17.47 3.46
N ALA A 247 11.77 -17.43 3.70
CA ALA A 247 12.75 -16.99 2.70
C ALA A 247 12.77 -17.92 1.47
N TRP A 248 12.77 -19.24 1.68
CA TRP A 248 12.70 -20.22 0.60
C TRP A 248 11.40 -20.13 -0.18
N ARG A 249 10.24 -20.00 0.51
CA ARG A 249 8.94 -19.83 -0.13
C ARG A 249 8.90 -18.60 -1.03
N LYS A 250 9.45 -17.49 -0.56
CA LYS A 250 9.59 -16.26 -1.34
C LYS A 250 10.49 -16.47 -2.57
N ALA A 251 11.65 -17.09 -2.40
CA ALA A 251 12.57 -17.40 -3.50
C ALA A 251 11.91 -18.32 -4.55
N ARG A 252 11.18 -19.33 -4.10
CA ARG A 252 10.48 -20.27 -4.98
C ARG A 252 9.34 -19.61 -5.78
N LEU A 253 8.60 -18.68 -5.17
CA LEU A 253 7.60 -17.87 -5.90
C LEU A 253 8.25 -16.92 -6.90
N THR A 254 9.39 -16.34 -6.56
CA THR A 254 10.15 -15.49 -7.48
C THR A 254 10.67 -16.29 -8.69
N GLU A 255 11.09 -17.52 -8.47
CA GLU A 255 11.47 -18.47 -9.52
C GLU A 255 10.28 -18.80 -10.44
N LEU A 256 9.11 -19.10 -9.86
CA LEU A 256 7.89 -19.35 -10.62
C LEU A 256 7.50 -18.15 -11.49
N TRP A 257 7.57 -16.94 -10.92
CA TRP A 257 7.32 -15.71 -11.69
C TRP A 257 8.29 -15.57 -12.87
N ALA A 258 9.59 -15.76 -12.62
CA ALA A 258 10.60 -15.69 -13.68
C ALA A 258 10.38 -16.76 -14.77
N LEU A 259 10.01 -17.99 -14.37
CA LEU A 259 9.67 -19.07 -15.28
C LEU A 259 8.49 -18.70 -16.19
N TRP A 260 7.39 -18.24 -15.61
CA TRP A 260 6.19 -17.88 -16.37
C TRP A 260 6.43 -16.71 -17.31
N ASP A 261 7.11 -15.65 -16.85
CA ASP A 261 7.44 -14.50 -17.72
C ASP A 261 8.34 -14.91 -18.90
N ALA A 262 9.35 -15.76 -18.63
CA ALA A 262 10.26 -16.24 -19.67
C ALA A 262 9.56 -17.17 -20.68
N ASP A 263 8.70 -18.09 -20.21
CA ASP A 263 7.98 -19.02 -21.07
C ASP A 263 6.96 -18.30 -21.97
N ILE A 264 6.22 -17.34 -21.41
CA ILE A 264 5.26 -16.50 -22.13
C ILE A 264 5.98 -15.70 -23.21
N ARG A 265 7.09 -15.03 -22.88
CA ARG A 265 7.89 -14.22 -23.83
C ARG A 265 8.53 -15.07 -24.92
N ARG A 266 8.87 -16.33 -24.65
CA ARG A 266 9.42 -17.24 -25.65
C ARG A 266 8.38 -17.55 -26.74
N VAL A 267 7.08 -17.63 -26.39
CA VAL A 267 5.98 -17.82 -27.33
C VAL A 267 5.67 -16.50 -28.05
N ARG A 268 5.58 -15.41 -27.29
CA ARG A 268 5.26 -14.07 -27.82
C ARG A 268 6.10 -13.01 -27.11
N ALA A 269 7.11 -12.49 -27.79
CA ALA A 269 8.10 -11.58 -27.20
C ALA A 269 7.51 -10.28 -26.60
N THR A 270 6.34 -9.85 -27.09
CA THR A 270 5.62 -8.67 -26.60
C THR A 270 4.63 -8.98 -25.46
N ALA A 271 4.41 -10.25 -25.13
CA ALA A 271 3.58 -10.64 -24.00
C ALA A 271 4.39 -10.66 -22.70
N CYS A 272 3.72 -10.56 -21.56
CA CYS A 272 4.36 -10.58 -20.25
C CYS A 272 3.50 -11.27 -19.19
N TYR A 273 4.16 -11.67 -18.09
CA TYR A 273 3.48 -12.18 -16.91
C TYR A 273 3.18 -11.06 -15.92
N ILE A 274 1.98 -11.05 -15.36
CA ILE A 274 1.47 -10.06 -14.43
C ILE A 274 0.87 -10.77 -13.21
N PRO A 275 1.51 -10.75 -12.04
CA PRO A 275 0.94 -11.37 -10.85
C PRO A 275 -0.20 -10.53 -10.27
N ASN A 276 -1.22 -11.17 -9.71
CA ASN A 276 -2.17 -10.50 -8.83
C ASN A 276 -1.57 -10.35 -7.43
N GLY A 277 -0.81 -9.29 -7.24
CA GLY A 277 0.03 -9.04 -6.08
C GLY A 277 1.36 -9.80 -6.09
N PRO A 278 2.46 -9.14 -5.74
CA PRO A 278 3.74 -9.78 -5.48
C PRO A 278 3.71 -10.53 -4.13
N PRO A 279 4.66 -11.42 -3.86
CA PRO A 279 4.81 -12.03 -2.54
C PRO A 279 4.97 -11.00 -1.40
N ASP A 280 5.70 -9.93 -1.67
CA ASP A 280 5.85 -8.72 -0.87
C ASP A 280 6.35 -7.56 -1.76
N LEU A 281 6.35 -6.34 -1.24
CA LEU A 281 6.78 -5.16 -1.99
C LEU A 281 8.28 -5.18 -2.29
N ALA A 282 9.10 -5.75 -1.41
CA ALA A 282 10.53 -5.94 -1.67
C ALA A 282 10.76 -6.82 -2.90
N THR A 283 9.96 -7.87 -3.09
CA THR A 283 10.00 -8.70 -4.32
C THR A 283 9.58 -7.88 -5.54
N ALA A 284 8.53 -7.06 -5.44
CA ALA A 284 8.12 -6.17 -6.54
C ALA A 284 9.23 -5.17 -6.90
N ALA A 285 9.94 -4.64 -5.89
CA ALA A 285 11.08 -3.74 -6.10
C ALA A 285 12.21 -4.40 -6.91
N VAL A 286 12.44 -5.70 -6.74
CA VAL A 286 13.45 -6.47 -7.49
C VAL A 286 12.91 -6.92 -8.85
N MET A 287 11.73 -7.50 -8.87
CA MET A 287 11.15 -8.12 -10.07
C MET A 287 10.63 -7.11 -11.08
N GLN A 288 10.29 -5.90 -10.64
CA GLN A 288 9.81 -4.80 -11.51
C GLN A 288 8.75 -5.28 -12.51
N PRO A 289 7.55 -5.70 -12.05
CA PRO A 289 6.50 -6.13 -12.97
C PRO A 289 6.22 -5.06 -14.02
N PRO A 290 5.87 -5.42 -15.26
CA PRO A 290 5.58 -4.46 -16.33
C PRO A 290 4.46 -3.49 -15.98
N ILE A 291 3.46 -3.98 -15.26
CA ILE A 291 2.36 -3.24 -14.65
C ILE A 291 2.00 -3.92 -13.33
N GLN A 292 1.60 -3.18 -12.32
CA GLN A 292 1.10 -3.71 -11.05
C GLN A 292 -0.36 -3.34 -10.88
N PHE A 293 -1.13 -4.23 -10.29
CA PHE A 293 -2.54 -3.99 -9.98
C PHE A 293 -2.77 -3.97 -8.48
N ALA A 294 -3.43 -2.90 -8.03
CA ALA A 294 -3.93 -2.80 -6.67
C ALA A 294 -5.31 -3.45 -6.61
N ASP A 295 -5.37 -4.70 -6.13
CA ASP A 295 -6.63 -5.43 -5.91
C ASP A 295 -7.20 -5.05 -4.54
N HIS A 296 -7.67 -3.81 -4.44
CA HIS A 296 -8.37 -3.28 -3.28
C HIS A 296 -9.71 -2.70 -3.77
N GLN A 297 -10.70 -3.55 -3.87
CA GLN A 297 -11.88 -3.35 -4.73
C GLN A 297 -12.88 -2.34 -4.20
N ALA A 298 -12.95 -2.14 -2.87
CA ALA A 298 -13.87 -1.21 -2.24
C ALA A 298 -13.52 -0.99 -0.76
N ARG A 299 -14.05 0.09 -0.22
CA ARG A 299 -14.00 0.36 1.22
C ARG A 299 -14.99 -0.52 1.97
N ARG A 300 -14.60 -0.96 3.19
CA ARG A 300 -15.42 -1.79 4.06
C ARG A 300 -15.41 -1.26 5.49
N GLY A 301 -16.57 -1.25 6.11
CA GLY A 301 -16.69 -0.90 7.53
C GLY A 301 -15.99 0.43 7.85
N LEU A 302 -14.99 0.37 8.71
CA LEU A 302 -14.22 1.52 9.18
C LEU A 302 -12.93 1.77 8.37
N THR A 303 -12.79 1.19 7.20
CA THR A 303 -11.63 1.46 6.31
C THR A 303 -11.52 2.97 6.05
N PRO A 304 -10.35 3.58 6.28
CA PRO A 304 -10.17 5.01 6.06
C PRO A 304 -10.45 5.44 4.62
N PRO A 305 -10.98 6.65 4.39
CA PRO A 305 -11.38 7.09 3.05
C PRO A 305 -10.20 7.23 2.06
N TRP A 306 -8.98 7.41 2.54
CA TRP A 306 -7.74 7.50 1.77
C TRP A 306 -7.08 6.13 1.46
N SER A 307 -7.76 5.01 1.74
CA SER A 307 -7.12 3.69 1.67
C SER A 307 -6.74 3.25 0.26
N ASN A 308 -7.49 3.67 -0.76
CA ASN A 308 -7.14 3.35 -2.15
C ASN A 308 -5.91 4.13 -2.60
N GLY A 309 -5.84 5.42 -2.26
CA GLY A 309 -4.67 6.26 -2.49
C GLY A 309 -3.42 5.75 -1.76
N ARG A 310 -3.57 5.28 -0.52
CA ARG A 310 -2.47 4.62 0.19
C ARG A 310 -1.95 3.40 -0.58
N ARG A 311 -2.84 2.55 -1.08
CA ARG A 311 -2.44 1.38 -1.87
C ARG A 311 -1.72 1.79 -3.16
N ALA A 312 -2.14 2.88 -3.81
CA ALA A 312 -1.42 3.45 -4.94
C ALA A 312 0.02 3.82 -4.58
N LYS A 313 0.20 4.59 -3.50
CA LYS A 313 1.51 5.02 -3.01
C LYS A 313 2.41 3.84 -2.63
N GLU A 314 1.87 2.77 -2.02
CA GLU A 314 2.61 1.55 -1.67
C GLU A 314 3.24 0.90 -2.92
N TYR A 315 2.50 0.79 -4.02
CA TYR A 315 3.06 0.27 -5.27
C TYR A 315 4.02 1.25 -5.95
N HIS A 316 3.69 2.54 -5.99
CA HIS A 316 4.62 3.55 -6.53
C HIS A 316 5.94 3.63 -5.74
N ALA A 317 5.93 3.27 -4.45
CA ALA A 317 7.14 3.22 -3.63
C ALA A 317 8.19 2.24 -4.17
N VAL A 318 7.78 1.21 -4.91
CA VAL A 318 8.64 0.14 -5.44
C VAL A 318 8.69 0.05 -6.95
N MET A 319 7.72 0.64 -7.66
CA MET A 319 7.64 0.64 -9.13
C MET A 319 8.34 1.87 -9.70
N ASP A 320 9.39 1.69 -10.48
CA ASP A 320 10.19 2.79 -11.06
C ASP A 320 9.44 3.47 -12.23
N GLY A 321 8.39 4.24 -11.90
CA GLY A 321 7.56 4.97 -12.88
C GLY A 321 6.66 4.09 -13.75
N ARG A 322 6.55 2.80 -13.44
CA ARG A 322 5.67 1.86 -14.16
C ARG A 322 4.22 2.05 -13.74
N PRO A 323 3.25 1.70 -14.62
CA PRO A 323 1.84 1.89 -14.34
C PRO A 323 1.33 1.07 -13.15
N VAL A 324 0.41 1.66 -12.40
CA VAL A 324 -0.38 0.99 -11.37
C VAL A 324 -1.84 1.05 -11.75
N GLY A 325 -2.49 -0.10 -11.92
CA GLY A 325 -3.93 -0.20 -12.14
C GLY A 325 -4.68 -0.29 -10.81
N GLY A 326 -5.75 0.46 -10.66
CA GLY A 326 -6.62 0.46 -9.47
C GLY A 326 -7.89 -0.34 -9.71
N ILE A 327 -7.92 -1.60 -9.24
CA ILE A 327 -9.10 -2.45 -9.38
C ILE A 327 -10.19 -1.96 -8.42
N PHE A 328 -11.38 -1.69 -8.94
CA PHE A 328 -12.57 -1.44 -8.14
C PHE A 328 -13.73 -2.34 -8.57
N SER A 329 -14.49 -2.83 -7.60
CA SER A 329 -15.69 -3.61 -7.85
C SER A 329 -16.88 -2.68 -8.03
N VAL A 330 -17.76 -3.04 -8.97
CA VAL A 330 -19.03 -2.36 -9.19
C VAL A 330 -20.14 -2.90 -8.29
N GLY A 331 -19.95 -4.08 -7.70
CA GLY A 331 -20.86 -4.76 -6.79
C GLY A 331 -20.39 -4.76 -5.33
N VAL A 332 -21.28 -5.10 -4.42
CA VAL A 332 -20.97 -5.38 -3.00
C VAL A 332 -20.54 -6.85 -2.92
N GLU A 333 -19.32 -7.11 -3.35
CA GLU A 333 -18.87 -8.49 -3.57
C GLU A 333 -18.12 -9.09 -2.38
N GLU A 334 -17.78 -8.29 -1.42
CA GLU A 334 -17.12 -8.74 -0.23
C GLU A 334 -17.91 -8.38 1.03
N PRO A 335 -17.88 -9.21 2.06
CA PRO A 335 -17.13 -10.48 2.18
C PRO A 335 -17.83 -11.69 1.55
N HIS A 336 -19.05 -11.56 1.02
CA HIS A 336 -19.93 -12.70 0.68
C HIS A 336 -20.15 -12.91 -0.82
N ARG A 337 -19.43 -12.21 -1.71
CA ARG A 337 -19.53 -12.36 -3.16
C ARG A 337 -20.96 -12.18 -3.75
N TRP A 338 -21.68 -11.15 -3.29
CA TRP A 338 -23.01 -10.79 -3.84
C TRP A 338 -22.89 -10.16 -5.23
N LYS A 339 -22.71 -11.00 -6.24
CA LYS A 339 -22.43 -10.59 -7.62
C LYS A 339 -23.55 -9.82 -8.30
N ASP A 340 -24.82 -10.03 -7.87
CA ASP A 340 -26.01 -9.35 -8.37
C ASP A 340 -26.38 -8.13 -7.51
N SER A 341 -25.40 -7.39 -7.08
CA SER A 341 -25.53 -6.17 -6.27
C SER A 341 -24.77 -5.00 -6.90
N VAL A 342 -25.05 -3.79 -6.42
CA VAL A 342 -24.38 -2.57 -6.86
C VAL A 342 -23.96 -1.73 -5.67
N GLN A 343 -22.73 -1.23 -5.67
CA GLN A 343 -22.27 -0.22 -4.72
C GLN A 343 -22.90 1.13 -5.01
N SER A 344 -23.01 1.99 -3.99
CA SER A 344 -23.47 3.35 -4.20
C SER A 344 -22.56 4.11 -5.16
N GLU A 345 -23.14 4.97 -6.00
CA GLU A 345 -22.38 5.82 -6.92
C GLU A 345 -21.34 6.67 -6.17
N ALA A 346 -21.72 7.24 -5.01
CA ALA A 346 -20.83 8.05 -4.19
C ALA A 346 -19.57 7.29 -3.76
N GLU A 347 -19.76 6.03 -3.37
CA GLU A 347 -18.63 5.17 -2.96
C GLU A 347 -17.70 4.84 -4.13
N ILE A 348 -18.26 4.44 -5.28
CA ILE A 348 -17.47 4.13 -6.47
C ILE A 348 -16.69 5.38 -6.92
N ARG A 349 -17.36 6.54 -6.99
CA ARG A 349 -16.73 7.79 -7.44
C ARG A 349 -15.56 8.20 -6.55
N LEU A 350 -15.78 8.23 -5.23
CA LEU A 350 -14.72 8.63 -4.31
C LEU A 350 -13.56 7.64 -4.31
N TRP A 351 -13.84 6.33 -4.37
CA TRP A 351 -12.82 5.31 -4.42
C TRP A 351 -11.93 5.44 -5.66
N VAL A 352 -12.53 5.64 -6.83
CA VAL A 352 -11.79 5.85 -8.09
C VAL A 352 -11.05 7.19 -8.09
N ALA A 353 -11.66 8.25 -7.53
CA ALA A 353 -11.03 9.57 -7.43
C ALA A 353 -9.76 9.53 -6.58
N ASP A 354 -9.82 8.87 -5.41
CA ASP A 354 -8.68 8.69 -4.51
C ASP A 354 -7.54 7.89 -5.21
N GLY A 355 -7.87 6.80 -5.88
CA GLY A 355 -6.90 6.04 -6.67
C GLY A 355 -6.27 6.86 -7.81
N THR A 356 -7.09 7.57 -8.60
CA THR A 356 -6.63 8.39 -9.73
C THR A 356 -5.75 9.56 -9.27
N ALA A 357 -6.14 10.22 -8.19
CA ALA A 357 -5.34 11.30 -7.60
C ALA A 357 -3.95 10.82 -7.16
N ASN A 358 -3.84 9.56 -6.78
CA ASN A 358 -2.61 8.91 -6.35
C ASN A 358 -1.90 8.11 -7.46
N GLY A 359 -2.27 8.33 -8.74
CA GLY A 359 -1.57 7.79 -9.90
C GLY A 359 -2.04 6.41 -10.38
N MET A 360 -3.17 5.90 -9.86
CA MET A 360 -3.76 4.69 -10.41
C MET A 360 -4.52 4.94 -11.70
N ARG A 361 -4.47 3.96 -12.59
CA ARG A 361 -5.30 3.86 -13.79
C ARG A 361 -6.57 3.09 -13.44
N PRO A 362 -7.79 3.63 -13.62
CA PRO A 362 -9.02 2.99 -13.20
C PRO A 362 -9.26 1.67 -13.93
N TRP A 363 -9.71 0.68 -13.18
CA TRP A 363 -9.91 -0.69 -13.63
C TRP A 363 -11.18 -1.25 -12.98
N PHE A 364 -12.31 -1.22 -13.68
CA PHE A 364 -13.50 -1.84 -13.12
C PHE A 364 -13.44 -3.36 -13.20
N ALA A 365 -13.91 -4.04 -12.17
CA ALA A 365 -14.09 -5.49 -12.15
C ALA A 365 -15.58 -5.84 -12.01
N LYS A 366 -16.05 -6.70 -12.92
CA LYS A 366 -17.37 -7.33 -12.84
C LYS A 366 -17.21 -8.84 -12.77
N PHE A 367 -17.84 -9.44 -11.78
CA PHE A 367 -17.91 -10.88 -11.60
C PHE A 367 -19.25 -11.40 -12.13
N ALA A 368 -19.24 -12.48 -12.90
CA ALA A 368 -20.24 -13.04 -13.77
C ALA A 368 -20.50 -12.22 -15.04
N GLY A 369 -20.54 -12.91 -16.18
CA GLY A 369 -20.79 -12.34 -17.50
C GLY A 369 -22.26 -12.04 -17.76
N VAL A 370 -23.17 -12.70 -17.04
CA VAL A 370 -24.61 -12.44 -17.12
C VAL A 370 -24.99 -11.32 -16.18
N LEU A 371 -25.52 -10.22 -16.72
CA LEU A 371 -25.91 -9.04 -15.95
C LEU A 371 -27.36 -9.10 -15.48
N ARG A 372 -27.56 -9.31 -14.19
CA ARG A 372 -28.89 -9.20 -13.54
C ARG A 372 -29.15 -7.76 -13.03
N ASP A 373 -28.10 -7.06 -12.56
CA ASP A 373 -28.21 -5.67 -12.12
C ASP A 373 -27.33 -4.77 -13.01
N ARG A 374 -27.95 -3.75 -13.61
CA ARG A 374 -27.33 -2.85 -14.58
C ARG A 374 -27.13 -1.42 -14.04
N ARG A 375 -27.50 -1.15 -12.80
CA ARG A 375 -27.47 0.22 -12.20
C ARG A 375 -26.08 0.83 -12.14
N TRP A 376 -25.03 0.02 -12.12
CA TRP A 376 -23.65 0.47 -12.10
C TRP A 376 -23.13 0.97 -13.47
N LEU A 377 -23.71 0.50 -14.58
CA LEU A 377 -23.23 0.84 -15.93
C LEU A 377 -23.09 2.36 -16.16
N PRO A 378 -24.11 3.20 -15.90
CA PRO A 378 -23.99 4.64 -16.11
C PRO A 378 -22.99 5.31 -15.15
N VAL A 379 -22.67 4.70 -14.02
CA VAL A 379 -21.66 5.23 -13.08
C VAL A 379 -20.27 5.09 -13.69
N VAL A 380 -19.92 3.90 -14.17
CA VAL A 380 -18.62 3.65 -14.83
C VAL A 380 -18.53 4.47 -16.14
N GLU A 381 -19.60 4.57 -16.91
CA GLU A 381 -19.64 5.40 -18.12
C GLU A 381 -19.24 6.86 -17.81
N ARG A 382 -19.83 7.48 -16.79
CA ARG A 382 -19.47 8.87 -16.41
C ARG A 382 -18.04 9.02 -15.94
N ILE A 383 -17.55 8.07 -15.15
CA ILE A 383 -16.16 8.10 -14.63
C ILE A 383 -15.16 7.95 -15.78
N TYR A 384 -15.39 6.97 -16.66
CA TYR A 384 -14.46 6.67 -17.75
C TYR A 384 -14.48 7.71 -18.86
N ASP A 385 -15.65 8.26 -19.19
CA ASP A 385 -15.76 9.36 -20.14
C ASP A 385 -15.04 10.63 -19.64
N TRP A 386 -15.20 10.97 -18.35
CA TRP A 386 -14.45 12.06 -17.72
C TRP A 386 -12.94 11.80 -17.80
N HIS A 387 -12.49 10.59 -17.45
CA HIS A 387 -11.11 10.20 -17.47
C HIS A 387 -10.54 10.23 -18.91
N PHE A 388 -11.29 9.76 -19.90
CA PHE A 388 -10.91 9.78 -21.31
C PHE A 388 -10.70 11.21 -21.81
N ARG A 389 -11.65 12.11 -21.55
CA ARG A 389 -11.56 13.53 -21.99
C ARG A 389 -10.36 14.25 -21.38
N HIS A 390 -9.90 13.82 -20.21
CA HIS A 390 -8.83 14.48 -19.46
C HIS A 390 -7.53 13.66 -19.39
N GLU A 391 -7.42 12.58 -20.14
CA GLU A 391 -6.31 11.61 -20.07
C GLU A 391 -4.93 12.26 -20.08
N ARG A 392 -4.70 13.27 -20.92
CA ARG A 392 -3.40 13.96 -21.02
C ARG A 392 -2.92 14.57 -19.71
N TYR A 393 -3.85 14.87 -18.80
CA TYR A 393 -3.56 15.42 -17.47
C TYR A 393 -3.47 14.35 -16.38
N LEU A 394 -4.00 13.15 -16.65
CA LEU A 394 -4.19 12.10 -15.64
C LEU A 394 -3.16 10.97 -15.73
N ARG A 395 -2.12 11.11 -16.56
CA ARG A 395 -1.03 10.13 -16.65
C ARG A 395 -0.13 10.13 -15.40
N ASN A 396 -0.13 11.21 -14.62
CA ASN A 396 0.55 11.32 -13.35
C ASN A 396 2.01 10.82 -13.42
N THR A 397 2.81 11.40 -14.35
CA THR A 397 4.11 10.85 -14.75
C THR A 397 5.17 10.99 -13.66
N ALA A 398 5.20 12.12 -12.95
CA ALA A 398 6.15 12.38 -11.88
C ALA A 398 5.48 13.09 -10.70
N SER A 399 5.57 12.50 -9.52
CA SER A 399 5.10 13.12 -8.29
C SER A 399 5.92 14.37 -7.96
N LEU A 400 5.24 15.41 -7.50
CA LEU A 400 5.82 16.65 -7.00
C LEU A 400 5.88 16.69 -5.47
N ALA A 401 5.60 15.59 -4.79
CA ALA A 401 5.70 15.49 -3.34
C ALA A 401 7.10 15.83 -2.84
N SER A 402 7.18 16.64 -1.79
CA SER A 402 8.44 17.01 -1.13
C SER A 402 8.68 16.26 0.19
N VAL A 403 7.73 15.43 0.62
CA VAL A 403 7.79 14.62 1.84
C VAL A 403 7.70 13.14 1.47
N ALA A 404 8.57 12.33 2.06
CA ALA A 404 8.53 10.87 1.97
C ALA A 404 8.18 10.27 3.33
N LEU A 405 7.18 9.40 3.39
CA LEU A 405 6.90 8.56 4.55
C LEU A 405 7.48 7.16 4.28
N LEU A 406 8.37 6.70 5.15
CA LEU A 406 8.99 5.38 4.99
C LEU A 406 7.98 4.27 5.25
N LEU A 407 7.89 3.34 4.30
CA LEU A 407 7.18 2.07 4.41
C LEU A 407 8.20 0.97 4.70
N SER A 408 8.11 0.34 5.88
CA SER A 408 9.01 -0.71 6.31
C SER A 408 8.30 -2.05 6.49
N GLU A 409 8.41 -2.92 5.48
CA GLU A 409 7.97 -4.32 5.57
C GLU A 409 8.86 -5.11 6.52
N GLN A 410 10.16 -4.80 6.58
CA GLN A 410 11.08 -5.49 7.50
C GLN A 410 10.72 -5.19 8.96
N THR A 411 10.34 -3.96 9.32
CA THR A 411 9.83 -3.66 10.66
C THR A 411 8.59 -4.50 10.97
N THR A 412 7.63 -4.55 10.04
CA THR A 412 6.40 -5.34 10.21
C THR A 412 6.69 -6.84 10.37
N ALA A 413 7.72 -7.35 9.69
CA ALA A 413 8.06 -8.77 9.70
C ALA A 413 8.78 -9.22 10.98
N VAL A 414 9.63 -8.37 11.58
CA VAL A 414 10.55 -8.80 12.65
C VAL A 414 10.30 -8.12 14.00
N HIS A 415 9.59 -6.99 14.02
CA HIS A 415 9.37 -6.22 15.24
C HIS A 415 8.09 -6.65 15.96
N THR A 416 8.19 -6.87 17.27
CA THR A 416 7.06 -7.08 18.16
C THR A 416 6.87 -5.85 19.02
N PRO A 417 5.83 -5.04 18.78
CA PRO A 417 5.60 -3.84 19.56
C PRO A 417 5.30 -4.17 21.02
N PRO A 418 5.61 -3.27 21.97
CA PRO A 418 5.27 -3.44 23.39
C PRO A 418 3.77 -3.39 23.64
N SER A 419 2.98 -2.89 22.70
CA SER A 419 1.52 -2.87 22.74
C SER A 419 0.94 -4.05 21.96
N GLU A 420 -0.32 -4.43 22.26
CA GLU A 420 -1.07 -5.38 21.43
C GLU A 420 -1.51 -4.80 20.07
N ARG A 421 -1.22 -3.51 19.81
CA ARG A 421 -1.60 -2.80 18.59
C ARG A 421 -0.63 -3.12 17.45
N PRO A 422 -1.12 -3.20 16.20
CA PRO A 422 -0.27 -3.43 15.04
C PRO A 422 0.79 -2.32 14.86
N VAL A 423 1.99 -2.70 14.43
CA VAL A 423 3.06 -1.75 14.03
C VAL A 423 2.53 -0.77 12.96
N GLY A 424 1.63 -1.23 12.11
CA GLY A 424 1.02 -0.42 11.05
C GLY A 424 0.23 0.79 11.52
N ASP A 425 -0.18 0.87 12.82
CA ASP A 425 -0.91 2.00 13.38
C ASP A 425 -0.04 3.27 13.43
N HIS A 426 1.28 3.15 13.61
CA HIS A 426 2.22 4.28 13.51
C HIS A 426 2.21 4.91 12.10
N VAL A 427 2.33 4.07 11.08
CA VAL A 427 2.28 4.54 9.68
C VAL A 427 0.89 5.11 9.36
N ALA A 428 -0.20 4.49 9.84
CA ALA A 428 -1.55 4.98 9.62
C ALA A 428 -1.77 6.35 10.25
N GLY A 429 -1.28 6.58 11.47
CA GLY A 429 -1.39 7.89 12.14
C GLY A 429 -0.59 8.98 11.42
N MET A 430 0.65 8.70 11.05
CA MET A 430 1.44 9.67 10.29
C MET A 430 0.84 9.93 8.91
N TYR A 431 0.35 8.89 8.22
CA TYR A 431 -0.35 9.04 6.94
C TYR A 431 -1.56 9.96 7.08
N HIS A 432 -2.40 9.71 8.09
CA HIS A 432 -3.58 10.54 8.36
C HIS A 432 -3.22 11.97 8.71
N ALA A 433 -2.17 12.18 9.52
CA ALA A 433 -1.68 13.52 9.86
C ALA A 433 -1.22 14.31 8.61
N LEU A 434 -0.53 13.66 7.69
CA LEU A 434 -0.11 14.28 6.42
C LEU A 434 -1.30 14.62 5.52
N VAL A 435 -2.29 13.73 5.42
CA VAL A 435 -3.54 13.98 4.67
C VAL A 435 -4.32 15.15 5.29
N GLU A 436 -4.55 15.13 6.58
CA GLU A 436 -5.32 16.16 7.28
C GLU A 436 -4.62 17.53 7.23
N SER A 437 -3.28 17.53 7.27
CA SER A 437 -2.44 18.71 7.08
C SER A 437 -2.31 19.13 5.61
N ARG A 438 -2.91 18.40 4.66
CA ARG A 438 -2.88 18.68 3.20
C ARG A 438 -1.46 18.75 2.62
N VAL A 439 -0.56 17.96 3.17
CA VAL A 439 0.82 17.85 2.71
C VAL A 439 0.89 16.82 1.58
N PRO A 440 1.33 17.19 0.36
CA PRO A 440 1.63 16.18 -0.65
C PRO A 440 2.82 15.33 -0.24
N PHE A 441 2.64 14.02 -0.20
CA PHE A 441 3.69 13.08 0.19
C PHE A 441 3.64 11.77 -0.62
N ASP A 442 4.80 11.14 -0.76
CA ASP A 442 4.95 9.80 -1.30
C ASP A 442 5.25 8.79 -0.18
N LEU A 443 4.99 7.50 -0.43
CA LEU A 443 5.62 6.43 0.33
C LEU A 443 6.96 6.06 -0.33
N VAL A 444 7.95 5.74 0.48
CA VAL A 444 9.24 5.20 0.04
C VAL A 444 9.50 3.90 0.78
N HIS A 445 9.75 2.83 0.05
CA HIS A 445 10.03 1.52 0.63
C HIS A 445 11.50 1.41 1.06
N GLU A 446 11.78 0.71 2.17
CA GLU A 446 13.15 0.56 2.69
C GLU A 446 14.14 -0.08 1.69
N ALA A 447 13.67 -0.91 0.78
CA ALA A 447 14.49 -1.47 -0.30
C ALA A 447 14.94 -0.42 -1.34
N ARG A 448 14.41 0.79 -1.28
CA ARG A 448 14.65 1.90 -2.20
C ARG A 448 15.25 3.14 -1.56
N LEU A 449 15.85 3.01 -0.39
CA LEU A 449 16.55 4.13 0.29
C LEU A 449 17.91 4.38 -0.38
N THR A 450 17.90 4.88 -1.61
CA THR A 450 19.11 5.30 -2.34
C THR A 450 19.28 6.82 -2.30
N PRO A 451 20.51 7.34 -2.44
CA PRO A 451 20.76 8.79 -2.47
C PRO A 451 19.89 9.52 -3.51
N GLU A 452 19.79 8.97 -4.72
CA GLU A 452 19.06 9.57 -5.84
C GLU A 452 17.56 9.68 -5.54
N ARG A 453 17.01 8.72 -4.80
CA ARG A 453 15.60 8.72 -4.43
C ARG A 453 15.34 9.64 -3.25
N LEU A 454 16.21 9.62 -2.24
CA LEU A 454 16.11 10.47 -1.06
C LEU A 454 16.25 11.97 -1.42
N ASP A 455 17.17 12.31 -2.31
CA ASP A 455 17.47 13.70 -2.70
C ASP A 455 16.28 14.39 -3.43
N ARG A 456 15.23 13.64 -3.80
CA ARG A 456 13.98 14.19 -4.34
C ARG A 456 13.10 14.84 -3.26
N TYR A 457 13.31 14.50 -2.00
CA TYR A 457 12.46 14.92 -0.89
C TYR A 457 13.18 15.92 0.01
N ALA A 458 12.44 16.92 0.48
CA ALA A 458 12.92 17.84 1.52
C ALA A 458 12.88 17.19 2.91
N LEU A 459 12.01 16.20 3.11
CA LEU A 459 11.79 15.52 4.37
C LEU A 459 11.56 14.01 4.18
N VAL A 460 12.18 13.22 5.04
CA VAL A 460 11.86 11.79 5.25
C VAL A 460 11.26 11.61 6.65
N VAL A 461 10.19 10.85 6.75
CA VAL A 461 9.49 10.53 8.00
C VAL A 461 9.63 9.04 8.30
N LEU A 462 10.10 8.70 9.49
CA LEU A 462 10.22 7.37 10.04
C LEU A 462 9.14 7.16 11.12
N ALA A 463 7.95 6.73 10.73
CA ALA A 463 6.87 6.41 11.65
C ALA A 463 7.12 5.03 12.29
N ASN A 464 7.85 5.02 13.39
CA ASN A 464 8.32 3.83 14.09
C ASN A 464 8.97 2.79 13.13
N ALA A 465 9.88 3.24 12.25
CA ALA A 465 10.69 2.35 11.42
C ALA A 465 11.74 1.65 12.30
N ALA A 466 11.28 0.71 13.14
CA ALA A 466 12.06 0.12 14.22
C ALA A 466 13.25 -0.69 13.71
N ALA A 467 13.08 -1.43 12.60
CA ALA A 467 14.12 -2.25 12.01
C ALA A 467 14.71 -1.58 10.77
N LEU A 468 15.99 -1.22 10.83
CA LEU A 468 16.77 -0.64 9.73
C LEU A 468 18.15 -1.28 9.65
N SER A 469 18.62 -1.60 8.45
CA SER A 469 20.01 -2.07 8.25
C SER A 469 21.03 -0.93 8.44
N ASP A 470 22.30 -1.28 8.62
CA ASP A 470 23.39 -0.30 8.71
C ASP A 470 23.47 0.55 7.43
N ALA A 471 23.34 -0.07 6.25
CA ALA A 471 23.34 0.63 4.97
C ALA A 471 22.18 1.63 4.84
N GLN A 472 21.00 1.28 5.35
CA GLN A 472 19.83 2.19 5.37
C GLN A 472 20.05 3.36 6.34
N CYS A 473 20.63 3.09 7.52
CA CYS A 473 21.01 4.13 8.46
C CYS A 473 22.06 5.08 7.86
N ASP A 474 23.07 4.55 7.16
CA ASP A 474 24.11 5.35 6.50
C ASP A 474 23.55 6.21 5.35
N ALA A 475 22.62 5.69 4.56
CA ALA A 475 21.94 6.46 3.53
C ALA A 475 21.16 7.64 4.12
N LEU A 476 20.43 7.41 5.22
CA LEU A 476 19.69 8.46 5.94
C LEU A 476 20.64 9.51 6.56
N ARG A 477 21.77 9.09 7.17
CA ARG A 477 22.80 10.03 7.67
C ARG A 477 23.35 10.90 6.56
N ALA A 478 23.73 10.28 5.44
CA ALA A 478 24.24 11.01 4.29
C ALA A 478 23.22 12.02 3.74
N TYR A 479 21.96 11.62 3.65
CA TYR A 479 20.85 12.47 3.23
C TYR A 479 20.69 13.70 4.16
N VAL A 480 20.61 13.46 5.47
CA VAL A 480 20.46 14.54 6.45
C VAL A 480 21.64 15.50 6.40
N ARG A 481 22.90 15.00 6.38
CA ARG A 481 24.10 15.83 6.31
C ARG A 481 24.16 16.70 5.06
N ARG A 482 23.56 16.27 3.93
CA ARG A 482 23.44 17.07 2.71
C ARG A 482 22.37 18.16 2.78
N GLY A 483 21.49 18.13 3.79
CA GLY A 483 20.47 19.16 4.00
C GLY A 483 19.04 18.64 4.05
N GLY A 484 18.84 17.34 3.96
CA GLY A 484 17.53 16.71 4.10
C GLY A 484 16.97 16.82 5.53
N GLY A 485 15.65 16.87 5.66
CA GLY A 485 14.95 16.82 6.93
C GLY A 485 14.64 15.38 7.35
N LEU A 486 14.58 15.14 8.67
CA LEU A 486 14.17 13.84 9.23
C LEU A 486 13.20 14.05 10.38
N VAL A 487 12.06 13.36 10.37
CA VAL A 487 11.18 13.19 11.52
C VAL A 487 11.14 11.73 11.88
N ALA A 488 11.41 11.36 13.12
CA ALA A 488 11.38 9.97 13.58
C ALA A 488 10.61 9.85 14.88
N THR A 489 9.94 8.70 15.05
CA THR A 489 9.16 8.40 16.24
C THR A 489 9.58 7.09 16.88
N PHE A 490 9.42 7.01 18.18
CA PHE A 490 9.50 5.85 19.06
C PHE A 490 10.76 4.98 18.84
N GLU A 491 10.63 3.73 18.42
CA GLU A 491 11.71 2.75 18.29
C GLU A 491 12.48 2.84 16.96
N SER A 492 12.28 3.86 16.13
CA SER A 492 12.94 3.97 14.82
C SER A 492 14.44 3.68 14.91
N SER A 493 14.94 2.74 14.09
CA SER A 493 16.33 2.25 14.03
C SER A 493 16.86 1.53 15.28
N ARG A 494 16.02 1.08 16.17
CA ARG A 494 16.42 0.39 17.41
C ARG A 494 16.88 -1.05 17.16
N TYR A 495 16.49 -1.63 16.05
CA TYR A 495 16.80 -3.01 15.65
C TYR A 495 17.48 -3.01 14.28
N ASP A 496 18.26 -4.08 14.02
CA ASP A 496 18.74 -4.38 12.67
C ASP A 496 17.60 -4.96 11.80
N GLU A 497 17.87 -5.20 10.53
CA GLU A 497 16.89 -5.74 9.57
C GLU A 497 16.48 -7.21 9.88
N GLN A 498 17.17 -7.90 10.77
CA GLN A 498 16.80 -9.24 11.25
C GLN A 498 15.96 -9.17 12.55
N GLY A 499 15.74 -7.99 13.12
CA GLY A 499 15.03 -7.80 14.37
C GLY A 499 15.92 -8.01 15.62
N THR A 500 17.25 -8.04 15.44
CA THR A 500 18.17 -8.07 16.56
C THR A 500 18.29 -6.67 17.17
N ARG A 501 18.05 -6.57 18.45
CA ARG A 501 18.14 -5.29 19.15
C ARG A 501 19.59 -4.77 19.14
N ARG A 502 19.77 -3.51 18.73
CA ARG A 502 21.05 -2.83 18.75
C ARG A 502 21.43 -2.39 20.18
N PRO A 503 22.72 -2.22 20.47
CA PRO A 503 23.17 -1.62 21.74
C PRO A 503 22.69 -0.17 21.92
N ASP A 504 22.50 0.57 20.82
CA ASP A 504 21.99 1.94 20.73
C ASP A 504 21.13 2.06 19.46
N PHE A 505 20.42 3.18 19.27
CA PHE A 505 19.74 3.43 18.00
C PHE A 505 20.74 3.43 16.83
N GLY A 506 20.36 2.82 15.71
CA GLY A 506 21.12 2.93 14.48
C GLY A 506 21.35 4.38 14.02
N LEU A 507 20.48 5.33 14.44
CA LEU A 507 20.53 6.76 14.13
C LEU A 507 20.72 7.63 15.39
N ALA A 508 21.34 7.11 16.44
CA ALA A 508 21.56 7.82 17.71
C ALA A 508 22.22 9.20 17.53
N ASP A 509 23.18 9.29 16.63
CA ASP A 509 23.89 10.53 16.28
C ASP A 509 22.98 11.61 15.66
N LEU A 510 22.00 11.20 14.85
CA LEU A 510 21.01 12.11 14.28
C LEU A 510 19.94 12.50 15.28
N PHE A 511 19.50 11.57 16.12
CA PHE A 511 18.49 11.82 17.16
C PHE A 511 19.04 12.66 18.30
N GLY A 512 20.37 12.71 18.48
CA GLY A 512 21.02 13.41 19.58
C GLY A 512 20.84 12.74 20.94
N VAL A 513 20.62 11.41 20.95
CA VAL A 513 20.32 10.62 22.16
C VAL A 513 20.95 9.23 22.13
N ARG A 514 21.03 8.59 23.30
CA ARG A 514 21.35 7.18 23.48
C ARG A 514 20.16 6.41 24.06
N ASP A 515 19.98 5.18 23.60
CA ASP A 515 18.99 4.24 24.15
C ASP A 515 19.41 3.76 25.55
N THR A 516 18.54 3.91 26.54
CA THR A 516 18.77 3.37 27.90
C THR A 516 18.46 1.88 28.00
N GLY A 517 17.92 1.28 26.94
CA GLY A 517 17.57 -0.13 26.93
C GLY A 517 16.17 -0.45 27.43
N ARG A 518 15.43 0.52 27.94
CA ARG A 518 14.10 0.33 28.51
C ARG A 518 13.00 0.84 27.58
N ILE A 519 11.78 0.40 27.84
CA ILE A 519 10.53 1.00 27.37
C ILE A 519 9.66 1.19 28.60
N ASP A 520 9.15 2.39 28.81
CA ASP A 520 8.19 2.72 29.86
C ASP A 520 6.77 2.69 29.29
N GLY A 521 5.84 2.10 30.02
CA GLY A 521 4.42 2.02 29.66
C GLY A 521 3.77 0.71 30.12
N PRO A 522 2.45 0.54 29.95
CA PRO A 522 1.54 1.56 29.40
C PRO A 522 1.36 2.72 30.38
N MET A 523 1.60 3.94 29.89
CA MET A 523 1.43 5.16 30.70
C MET A 523 -0.02 5.62 30.64
N LYS A 524 -0.52 6.09 31.79
CA LYS A 524 -1.85 6.70 31.91
C LYS A 524 -1.71 8.10 32.44
N ASN A 525 -2.59 9.00 32.03
CA ASN A 525 -2.55 10.40 32.47
C ASN A 525 -1.16 11.04 32.46
N ALA A 526 -0.34 10.72 31.46
CA ALA A 526 0.92 11.38 31.21
C ALA A 526 0.69 12.55 30.25
N TYR A 527 1.38 13.66 30.49
CA TYR A 527 1.26 14.87 29.67
C TYR A 527 2.62 15.47 29.36
N LEU A 528 2.63 16.40 28.44
CA LEU A 528 3.78 17.18 28.05
C LEU A 528 3.52 18.66 28.39
N THR A 529 4.47 19.30 29.09
CA THR A 529 4.48 20.74 29.29
C THR A 529 5.25 21.41 28.16
N LEU A 530 4.66 22.43 27.55
CA LEU A 530 5.29 23.25 26.52
C LEU A 530 6.31 24.19 27.16
N ARG A 531 7.51 24.27 26.57
CA ARG A 531 8.62 25.05 27.11
C ARG A 531 9.07 26.13 26.12
N GLU A 532 9.46 27.26 26.66
CA GLU A 532 10.19 28.28 25.94
C GLU A 532 11.69 27.98 25.99
N ASP A 533 12.41 28.32 24.93
CA ASP A 533 13.87 28.30 24.95
C ASP A 533 14.35 29.41 25.90
N PRO A 534 15.06 29.07 26.97
CA PRO A 534 15.49 30.06 27.95
C PRO A 534 16.45 31.11 27.38
N ARG A 535 17.04 30.88 26.22
CA ARG A 535 17.95 31.82 25.55
C ARG A 535 17.21 32.88 24.75
N THR A 536 16.04 32.53 24.18
CA THR A 536 15.25 33.40 23.30
C THR A 536 13.96 33.89 23.94
N GLY A 537 13.48 33.24 24.98
CA GLY A 537 12.17 33.49 25.59
C GLY A 537 10.99 33.15 24.69
N THR A 538 11.20 32.34 23.64
CA THR A 538 10.16 31.98 22.69
C THR A 538 9.98 30.46 22.61
N ARG A 539 8.78 30.03 22.27
CA ARG A 539 8.51 28.62 21.97
C ARG A 539 9.13 28.22 20.64
N HIS A 540 9.58 26.98 20.54
CA HIS A 540 10.13 26.45 19.28
C HIS A 540 9.04 26.34 18.20
N GLU A 541 9.40 26.57 16.94
CA GLU A 541 8.47 26.56 15.78
C GLU A 541 7.67 25.27 15.62
N ILE A 542 8.14 24.12 16.10
CA ILE A 542 7.39 22.86 16.07
C ILE A 542 6.10 22.92 16.93
N LEU A 543 6.01 23.85 17.85
CA LEU A 543 4.85 24.06 18.73
C LEU A 543 3.83 25.08 18.16
N ALA A 544 4.04 25.58 16.95
CA ALA A 544 3.10 26.50 16.32
C ALA A 544 1.71 25.87 16.14
N GLY A 545 0.68 26.57 16.62
CA GLY A 545 -0.70 26.06 16.66
C GLY A 545 -1.08 25.43 18.01
N LEU A 546 -0.17 25.46 19.00
CA LEU A 546 -0.41 25.04 20.38
C LEU A 546 -0.34 26.21 21.36
N ASP A 547 -0.61 27.42 20.89
CA ASP A 547 -0.37 28.65 21.68
C ASP A 547 -1.19 28.70 22.98
N ASP A 548 -2.45 28.23 22.91
CA ASP A 548 -3.37 28.19 24.03
C ASP A 548 -3.38 26.86 24.80
N ALA A 549 -2.60 25.85 24.35
CA ALA A 549 -2.52 24.58 25.02
C ALA A 549 -1.65 24.63 26.26
N PRO A 550 -2.18 24.37 27.48
CA PRO A 550 -1.36 24.34 28.69
C PRO A 550 -0.52 23.05 28.75
N ARG A 551 -1.01 21.97 28.20
CA ARG A 551 -0.38 20.65 28.15
C ARG A 551 -0.86 19.89 26.89
N VAL A 552 -0.03 18.99 26.41
CA VAL A 552 -0.36 18.04 25.35
C VAL A 552 -0.38 16.63 25.94
N ILE A 553 -1.31 15.79 25.51
CA ILE A 553 -1.34 14.37 25.90
C ILE A 553 -0.03 13.70 25.48
N HIS A 554 0.60 12.96 26.39
CA HIS A 554 1.75 12.13 26.06
C HIS A 554 1.31 10.80 25.41
N GLY A 555 2.28 10.02 24.91
CA GLY A 555 2.03 8.66 24.43
C GLY A 555 1.69 7.65 25.52
N VAL A 556 1.35 6.46 25.09
CA VAL A 556 1.16 5.30 25.96
C VAL A 556 2.49 4.58 26.22
N TRP A 557 3.40 4.65 25.28
CA TRP A 557 4.73 4.04 25.35
C TRP A 557 5.83 5.05 25.05
N ARG A 558 6.92 4.99 25.80
CA ARG A 558 8.09 5.83 25.58
C ARG A 558 9.39 5.06 25.81
N ILE A 559 10.45 5.54 25.19
CA ILE A 559 11.81 5.09 25.44
C ILE A 559 12.50 6.16 26.28
N PRO A 560 12.86 5.88 27.54
CA PRO A 560 13.78 6.75 28.28
C PRO A 560 15.10 6.82 27.52
N VAL A 561 15.56 8.00 27.21
CA VAL A 561 16.80 8.22 26.47
C VAL A 561 17.74 9.14 27.23
N THR A 562 19.06 9.03 26.96
CA THR A 562 20.06 9.92 27.49
C THR A 562 20.49 10.92 26.41
N PRO A 563 20.29 12.24 26.60
CA PRO A 563 20.75 13.25 25.65
C PRO A 563 22.26 13.22 25.45
N LEU A 564 22.73 13.35 24.20
CA LEU A 564 24.15 13.50 23.88
C LEU A 564 24.65 14.90 24.24
N ALA A 565 23.79 15.93 24.18
CA ALA A 565 24.07 17.30 24.61
C ALA A 565 23.22 17.62 25.84
N ALA A 566 23.88 17.83 26.96
CA ALA A 566 23.20 18.07 28.26
C ALA A 566 22.37 19.37 28.27
N ASP A 567 22.83 20.40 27.58
CA ASP A 567 22.30 21.78 27.57
C ASP A 567 21.35 22.06 26.39
N ALA A 568 21.12 21.08 25.49
CA ALA A 568 20.20 21.26 24.35
C ALA A 568 18.77 21.53 24.86
N PRO A 569 18.10 22.61 24.43
CA PRO A 569 16.76 22.91 24.87
C PRO A 569 15.78 21.85 24.34
N SER A 570 14.74 21.55 25.12
CA SER A 570 13.64 20.71 24.65
C SER A 570 12.35 21.51 24.69
N PRO A 571 11.64 21.56 23.55
CA PRO A 571 10.33 22.22 23.51
C PRO A 571 9.25 21.57 24.38
N LEU A 572 9.40 20.28 24.71
CA LEU A 572 8.43 19.50 25.47
C LEU A 572 9.11 18.74 26.61
N THR A 573 8.53 18.80 27.81
CA THR A 573 8.99 18.04 28.98
C THR A 573 7.87 17.25 29.62
N LEU A 574 8.20 16.11 30.21
CA LEU A 574 7.27 15.12 30.75
C LEU A 574 6.57 15.62 32.02
N VAL A 575 5.27 15.47 32.10
CA VAL A 575 4.50 15.35 33.34
C VAL A 575 4.26 13.85 33.57
N PRO A 576 4.86 13.25 34.62
CA PRO A 576 4.82 11.82 34.81
C PRO A 576 3.40 11.28 34.97
N THR A 577 3.22 9.99 34.63
CA THR A 577 1.97 9.28 34.81
C THR A 577 1.48 9.32 36.26
N TYR A 578 0.17 9.37 36.43
CA TYR A 578 -0.51 9.31 37.73
C TYR A 578 -1.77 8.44 37.61
N PRO A 579 -2.40 8.03 38.73
CA PRO A 579 -3.58 7.19 38.71
C PRO A 579 -4.72 7.73 37.83
N ASP A 580 -5.44 6.86 37.19
CA ASP A 580 -6.64 7.15 36.39
C ASP A 580 -7.95 6.91 37.17
N LEU A 581 -7.87 6.25 38.31
CA LEU A 581 -8.97 5.96 39.24
C LEU A 581 -8.42 5.75 40.67
N PRO A 582 -9.20 5.99 41.74
CA PRO A 582 -10.50 6.69 41.70
C PRO A 582 -10.34 8.17 41.36
N MET A 583 -11.43 8.86 41.02
CA MET A 583 -11.37 10.25 40.56
C MET A 583 -10.71 11.21 41.54
N GLU A 584 -10.84 10.96 42.85
CA GLU A 584 -10.23 11.70 43.91
C GLU A 584 -8.69 11.66 43.87
N ASP A 585 -8.13 10.63 43.27
CA ASP A 585 -6.68 10.41 43.12
C ASP A 585 -6.13 10.82 41.74
N VAL A 586 -7.00 11.29 40.85
CA VAL A 586 -6.62 11.67 39.49
C VAL A 586 -6.03 13.09 39.50
N PHE A 587 -4.80 13.21 39.95
CA PHE A 587 -4.03 14.46 39.91
C PHE A 587 -2.52 14.19 39.79
N PRO A 588 -1.76 15.05 39.12
CA PRO A 588 -0.32 14.88 38.97
C PRO A 588 0.40 14.98 40.33
N ARG A 589 1.25 14.00 40.63
CA ARG A 589 2.09 14.01 41.83
C ARG A 589 3.29 14.94 41.65
N GLN A 590 3.63 15.22 40.41
CA GLN A 590 4.67 16.15 40.01
C GLN A 590 4.17 16.95 38.80
N GLU A 591 4.02 18.26 38.97
CA GLU A 591 3.42 19.15 37.97
C GLU A 591 4.24 19.25 36.68
N ARG A 592 5.53 19.06 36.76
CA ARG A 592 6.46 19.06 35.64
C ARG A 592 7.79 18.42 36.02
N THR A 593 8.53 17.98 35.01
CA THR A 593 9.91 17.54 35.11
C THR A 593 10.79 18.28 34.10
N ASP A 594 12.08 18.04 34.14
CA ASP A 594 13.03 18.44 33.09
C ASP A 594 13.33 17.29 32.13
N THR A 595 12.57 16.17 32.21
CA THR A 595 12.70 15.04 31.30
C THR A 595 12.21 15.45 29.92
N ARG A 596 13.11 15.41 28.94
CA ARG A 596 12.85 15.82 27.55
C ARG A 596 12.08 14.74 26.80
N GLU A 597 11.07 15.15 26.03
CA GLU A 597 10.21 14.27 25.27
C GLU A 597 10.14 14.64 23.79
N VAL A 598 10.97 15.55 23.32
CA VAL A 598 11.27 15.80 21.92
C VAL A 598 12.70 16.28 21.78
N TYR A 599 13.37 15.79 20.73
CA TYR A 599 14.74 16.15 20.41
C TYR A 599 14.77 16.81 19.05
N VAL A 600 15.30 18.03 19.01
CA VAL A 600 15.40 18.86 17.81
C VAL A 600 16.86 19.18 17.59
N SER A 601 17.38 18.88 16.40
CA SER A 601 18.78 19.10 16.07
C SER A 601 18.98 19.50 14.62
N GLU A 602 20.13 20.14 14.34
CA GLU A 602 20.53 20.55 12.99
C GLU A 602 21.90 19.94 12.62
N PRO A 603 22.00 18.61 12.38
CA PRO A 603 23.24 17.96 12.04
C PRO A 603 23.67 18.30 10.59
N GLY A 604 24.85 18.91 10.45
CA GLY A 604 25.35 19.38 9.15
C GLY A 604 24.46 20.50 8.58
N ARG A 605 23.80 20.26 7.46
CA ARG A 605 22.83 21.18 6.86
C ARG A 605 21.39 20.71 7.01
N GLY A 606 21.15 19.54 7.63
CA GLY A 606 19.82 18.96 7.80
C GLY A 606 19.09 19.45 9.04
N ARG A 607 17.85 18.99 9.21
CA ARG A 607 17.03 19.20 10.40
C ARG A 607 16.42 17.89 10.85
N VAL A 608 16.49 17.59 12.14
CA VAL A 608 15.99 16.33 12.70
C VAL A 608 15.05 16.62 13.87
N VAL A 609 13.89 15.96 13.88
CA VAL A 609 12.98 15.90 15.02
C VAL A 609 12.81 14.45 15.41
N TYR A 610 13.09 14.13 16.67
CA TYR A 610 12.86 12.80 17.22
C TYR A 610 11.93 12.85 18.42
N PHE A 611 10.86 12.06 18.35
CA PHE A 611 9.93 11.81 19.45
C PHE A 611 10.23 10.43 20.03
N PRO A 612 10.76 10.33 21.28
CA PRO A 612 11.06 9.04 21.89
C PRO A 612 9.81 8.29 22.38
N TRP A 613 8.64 8.62 21.86
CA TRP A 613 7.34 8.07 22.22
C TRP A 613 6.44 7.90 21.00
N ASP A 614 5.35 7.19 21.19
CA ASP A 614 4.46 6.68 20.14
C ASP A 614 3.38 7.71 19.69
N VAL A 615 3.79 8.96 19.44
CA VAL A 615 2.89 10.08 19.08
C VAL A 615 1.97 9.79 17.90
N ASP A 616 2.50 9.19 16.86
CA ASP A 616 1.80 8.85 15.63
C ASP A 616 0.75 7.76 15.86
N ARG A 617 1.11 6.72 16.64
CA ARG A 617 0.17 5.65 17.01
C ARG A 617 -0.98 6.19 17.89
N VAL A 618 -0.64 7.01 18.90
CA VAL A 618 -1.66 7.60 19.79
C VAL A 618 -2.52 8.59 19.00
N PHE A 619 -1.94 9.37 18.09
CA PHE A 619 -2.75 10.19 17.18
C PHE A 619 -3.75 9.35 16.38
N TRP A 620 -3.33 8.19 15.84
CA TRP A 620 -4.25 7.28 15.13
C TRP A 620 -5.40 6.78 16.01
N GLU A 621 -5.12 6.56 17.29
CA GLU A 621 -6.09 6.03 18.24
C GLU A 621 -7.13 7.07 18.69
N VAL A 622 -6.69 8.33 18.93
CA VAL A 622 -7.55 9.35 19.56
C VAL A 622 -7.84 10.58 18.69
N LEU A 623 -7.13 10.75 17.58
CA LEU A 623 -7.24 11.89 16.65
C LEU A 623 -7.21 13.24 17.34
N SER A 624 -6.30 13.42 18.33
CA SER A 624 -6.14 14.68 19.06
C SER A 624 -5.64 15.79 18.15
N ALA A 625 -6.31 16.93 18.15
CA ALA A 625 -5.88 18.11 17.40
C ALA A 625 -4.49 18.62 17.80
N ASP A 626 -4.11 18.44 19.07
CA ASP A 626 -2.79 18.83 19.57
C ASP A 626 -1.69 17.93 19.00
N HIS A 627 -1.93 16.63 18.90
CA HIS A 627 -1.00 15.70 18.23
C HIS A 627 -0.86 16.04 16.76
N LEU A 628 -1.97 16.35 16.07
CA LEU A 628 -1.93 16.82 14.68
C LEU A 628 -1.07 18.05 14.52
N ALA A 629 -1.30 19.08 15.37
CA ALA A 629 -0.52 20.32 15.34
C ALA A 629 0.97 20.07 15.57
N LEU A 630 1.31 19.18 16.51
CA LEU A 630 2.69 18.82 16.83
C LEU A 630 3.36 18.07 15.64
N LEU A 631 2.70 17.08 15.07
CA LEU A 631 3.21 16.33 13.90
C LEU A 631 3.37 17.25 12.68
N ALA A 632 2.35 18.07 12.38
CA ALA A 632 2.40 19.06 11.30
C ALA A 632 3.50 20.11 11.50
N GLY A 633 3.70 20.56 12.76
CA GLY A 633 4.77 21.46 13.16
C GLY A 633 6.16 20.86 12.92
N ALA A 634 6.35 19.60 13.33
CA ALA A 634 7.59 18.85 13.09
C ALA A 634 7.89 18.68 11.60
N VAL A 635 6.89 18.28 10.80
CA VAL A 635 6.99 18.14 9.35
C VAL A 635 7.37 19.49 8.70
N ARG A 636 6.67 20.56 9.03
CA ARG A 636 6.94 21.90 8.50
C ARG A 636 8.34 22.39 8.84
N TRP A 637 8.76 22.26 10.10
CA TRP A 637 10.07 22.71 10.53
C TRP A 637 11.20 21.89 9.90
N ALA A 638 11.11 20.57 9.91
CA ALA A 638 12.14 19.70 9.38
C ALA A 638 12.26 19.81 7.84
N SER A 639 11.15 20.03 7.12
CA SER A 639 11.16 20.30 5.67
C SER A 639 11.55 21.74 5.30
N ARG A 640 11.81 22.62 6.27
CA ARG A 640 12.03 24.07 6.07
C ARG A 640 10.85 24.77 5.38
N GLY A 641 9.64 24.23 5.52
CA GLY A 641 8.44 24.72 4.84
C GLY A 641 8.47 24.51 3.32
N VAL A 642 9.40 23.69 2.80
CA VAL A 642 9.47 23.39 1.36
C VAL A 642 8.28 22.52 0.98
N THR A 643 7.35 23.10 0.24
CA THR A 643 6.22 22.38 -0.36
C THR A 643 5.92 22.96 -1.74
N PRO A 644 5.73 22.10 -2.74
CA PRO A 644 5.39 22.56 -4.10
C PRO A 644 3.97 23.13 -4.17
N VAL A 645 3.08 22.73 -3.26
CA VAL A 645 1.66 23.09 -3.24
C VAL A 645 1.20 23.32 -1.80
N THR A 646 0.47 24.40 -1.60
CA THR A 646 -0.26 24.68 -0.36
C THR A 646 -1.74 24.84 -0.67
N VAL A 647 -2.60 24.17 0.10
CA VAL A 647 -4.06 24.25 -0.05
C VAL A 647 -4.67 24.70 1.27
N THR A 648 -5.52 25.73 1.23
CA THR A 648 -6.24 26.22 2.39
C THR A 648 -7.74 26.32 2.09
N GLY A 649 -8.58 25.99 3.08
CA GLY A 649 -10.04 25.97 2.97
C GLY A 649 -10.65 24.94 3.93
N PRO A 650 -11.97 24.73 3.93
CA PRO A 650 -12.66 23.78 4.80
C PRO A 650 -12.51 22.34 4.34
N GLY A 651 -12.86 21.38 5.22
CA GLY A 651 -13.02 19.95 4.94
C GLY A 651 -11.72 19.15 5.04
N LEU A 652 -11.86 17.83 5.04
CA LEU A 652 -10.75 16.89 4.92
C LEU A 652 -10.44 16.66 3.44
N VAL A 653 -9.29 17.12 2.99
CA VAL A 653 -8.89 17.08 1.57
C VAL A 653 -7.54 16.41 1.42
N GLU A 654 -7.48 15.30 0.69
CA GLU A 654 -6.19 14.78 0.23
C GLU A 654 -5.70 15.60 -0.95
N VAL A 655 -4.44 15.98 -0.90
CA VAL A 655 -3.77 16.80 -1.93
C VAL A 655 -2.64 16.00 -2.53
N THR A 656 -2.66 15.81 -3.84
CA THR A 656 -1.52 15.29 -4.60
C THR A 656 -1.19 16.22 -5.76
N ALA A 657 0.06 16.21 -6.19
CA ALA A 657 0.50 17.04 -7.28
C ALA A 657 1.43 16.28 -8.22
N TRP A 658 1.22 16.46 -9.52
CA TRP A 658 1.93 15.72 -10.55
C TRP A 658 2.46 16.61 -11.65
N ARG A 659 3.56 16.19 -12.25
CA ARG A 659 4.15 16.77 -13.44
C ARG A 659 3.97 15.81 -14.62
N GLN A 660 3.50 16.33 -15.74
CA GLN A 660 3.49 15.72 -17.06
C GLN A 660 4.42 16.49 -17.99
N ALA A 661 4.62 16.02 -19.23
CA ALA A 661 5.55 16.64 -20.17
C ALA A 661 5.30 18.16 -20.38
N SER A 662 4.04 18.57 -20.52
CA SER A 662 3.64 19.95 -20.82
C SER A 662 2.60 20.52 -19.83
N SER A 663 2.38 19.86 -18.71
CA SER A 663 1.38 20.31 -17.73
C SER A 663 1.75 19.91 -16.30
N MET A 664 1.11 20.56 -15.34
CA MET A 664 1.04 20.15 -13.94
C MET A 664 -0.41 19.95 -13.55
N THR A 665 -0.64 19.07 -12.59
CA THR A 665 -1.95 18.90 -11.96
C THR A 665 -1.84 18.94 -10.46
N VAL A 666 -2.87 19.51 -9.81
CA VAL A 666 -3.09 19.36 -8.38
C VAL A 666 -4.46 18.71 -8.22
N HIS A 667 -4.48 17.53 -7.63
CA HIS A 667 -5.71 16.81 -7.32
C HIS A 667 -6.14 17.16 -5.90
N LEU A 668 -7.41 17.41 -5.74
CA LEU A 668 -8.07 17.72 -4.48
C LEU A 668 -9.22 16.72 -4.29
N VAL A 669 -9.02 15.72 -3.42
CA VAL A 669 -10.02 14.68 -3.15
C VAL A 669 -10.74 15.04 -1.84
N ASN A 670 -12.04 15.22 -1.91
CA ASN A 670 -12.86 15.50 -0.74
C ASN A 670 -13.14 14.20 0.04
N LEU A 671 -12.37 13.97 1.08
CA LEU A 671 -12.51 12.82 1.96
C LEU A 671 -13.49 13.04 3.12
N SER A 672 -14.13 14.21 3.20
CA SER A 672 -15.12 14.52 4.23
C SER A 672 -16.33 13.59 4.08
N ASN A 673 -16.65 12.84 5.13
CA ASN A 673 -17.82 11.96 5.17
C ASN A 673 -18.73 12.38 6.31
N PRO A 674 -19.87 13.04 6.02
CA PRO A 674 -20.81 13.46 7.05
C PRO A 674 -21.51 12.29 7.74
N MET A 675 -21.49 11.10 7.12
CA MET A 675 -22.12 9.89 7.67
C MET A 675 -21.10 9.01 8.42
N MET A 676 -20.44 9.59 9.40
CA MET A 676 -19.33 8.98 10.15
C MET A 676 -19.67 7.70 10.93
N MET A 677 -20.92 7.27 10.96
CA MET A 677 -21.33 6.12 11.78
C MET A 677 -20.70 4.81 11.34
N LYS A 678 -20.59 4.60 10.03
CA LYS A 678 -19.97 3.41 9.42
C LYS A 678 -19.86 3.68 7.92
N GLY A 679 -18.69 3.57 7.29
CA GLY A 679 -18.64 3.61 5.83
C GLY A 679 -19.67 2.65 5.22
N PRO A 680 -19.99 2.65 3.97
CA PRO A 680 -19.54 3.52 2.91
C PRO A 680 -20.32 4.85 2.82
N LEU A 681 -19.83 5.74 1.93
CA LEU A 681 -20.55 6.97 1.57
C LEU A 681 -21.88 6.67 0.87
N ARG A 682 -22.92 7.40 1.25
CA ARG A 682 -24.24 7.34 0.59
C ARG A 682 -24.49 8.55 -0.28
N GLU A 683 -23.92 9.68 0.10
CA GLU A 683 -24.12 10.96 -0.54
C GLU A 683 -22.79 11.72 -0.60
N LEU A 684 -22.57 12.44 -1.69
CA LEU A 684 -21.44 13.34 -1.84
C LEU A 684 -21.93 14.74 -1.45
N LEU A 685 -21.27 15.35 -0.47
CA LEU A 685 -21.55 16.72 -0.06
C LEU A 685 -20.39 17.62 -0.46
N PRO A 686 -20.67 18.74 -1.16
CA PRO A 686 -19.62 19.65 -1.56
C PRO A 686 -19.02 20.36 -0.34
N ILE A 687 -17.70 20.48 -0.33
CA ILE A 687 -17.01 21.40 0.57
C ILE A 687 -16.81 22.76 -0.10
N GLY A 688 -16.67 23.80 0.72
CA GLY A 688 -16.55 25.19 0.28
C GLY A 688 -15.22 25.49 -0.44
N ALA A 689 -15.03 26.77 -0.71
CA ALA A 689 -13.91 27.24 -1.52
C ALA A 689 -12.54 26.87 -0.97
N GLN A 690 -11.66 26.46 -1.87
CA GLN A 690 -10.23 26.18 -1.58
C GLN A 690 -9.35 27.18 -2.32
N ARG A 691 -8.26 27.58 -1.66
CA ARG A 691 -7.19 28.35 -2.27
C ARG A 691 -5.98 27.44 -2.47
N VAL A 692 -5.60 27.21 -3.72
CA VAL A 692 -4.43 26.42 -4.11
C VAL A 692 -3.32 27.36 -4.52
N ARG A 693 -2.20 27.33 -3.82
CA ARG A 693 -0.97 28.06 -4.16
C ARG A 693 0.11 27.05 -4.53
N LEU A 694 0.74 27.26 -5.68
CA LEU A 694 1.80 26.37 -6.16
C LEU A 694 2.95 27.19 -6.77
N THR A 695 4.13 26.54 -6.78
CA THR A 695 5.33 27.10 -7.43
C THR A 695 5.51 26.45 -8.79
N LEU A 696 5.57 27.26 -9.84
CA LEU A 696 5.85 26.78 -11.18
C LEU A 696 7.33 26.39 -11.33
N PRO A 697 7.65 25.36 -12.13
CA PRO A 697 9.03 24.99 -12.39
C PRO A 697 9.83 26.16 -12.98
N PRO A 698 11.14 26.25 -12.70
CA PRO A 698 12.00 27.28 -13.27
C PRO A 698 11.90 27.34 -14.80
N GLY A 699 11.84 28.54 -15.34
CA GLY A 699 11.77 28.76 -16.78
C GLY A 699 10.44 28.46 -17.45
N THR A 700 9.39 28.09 -16.67
CA THR A 700 8.06 27.81 -17.21
C THR A 700 7.04 28.90 -16.85
N ARG A 701 5.98 28.99 -17.66
CA ARG A 701 4.82 29.83 -17.35
C ARG A 701 3.52 29.05 -17.54
N ALA A 702 2.53 29.33 -16.71
CA ALA A 702 1.18 28.84 -16.89
C ALA A 702 0.54 29.58 -18.09
N THR A 703 0.06 28.82 -19.08
CA THR A 703 -0.63 29.35 -20.26
C THR A 703 -2.14 29.25 -20.13
N ARG A 704 -2.62 28.22 -19.46
CA ARG A 704 -4.04 27.99 -19.17
C ARG A 704 -4.17 27.25 -17.85
N VAL A 705 -5.22 27.59 -17.09
CA VAL A 705 -5.63 26.87 -15.88
C VAL A 705 -7.08 26.45 -16.04
N THR A 706 -7.38 25.17 -15.80
CA THR A 706 -8.71 24.60 -15.91
C THR A 706 -9.00 23.72 -14.70
N LEU A 707 -10.21 23.79 -14.17
CA LEU A 707 -10.76 22.85 -13.20
C LEU A 707 -11.44 21.72 -13.98
N LEU A 708 -10.89 20.51 -13.93
CA LEU A 708 -11.31 19.43 -14.84
C LEU A 708 -12.69 18.85 -14.50
N SER A 709 -13.06 18.78 -13.22
CA SER A 709 -14.34 18.20 -12.81
C SER A 709 -15.49 19.18 -13.03
N SER A 710 -15.30 20.44 -12.69
CA SER A 710 -16.29 21.49 -12.93
C SER A 710 -16.27 22.03 -14.38
N GLY A 711 -15.22 21.77 -15.16
CA GLY A 711 -15.06 22.25 -16.53
C GLY A 711 -14.85 23.78 -16.65
N THR A 712 -14.51 24.45 -15.55
CA THR A 712 -14.44 25.92 -15.51
C THR A 712 -13.02 26.45 -15.51
N SER A 713 -12.84 27.72 -15.91
CA SER A 713 -11.59 28.46 -15.77
C SER A 713 -11.63 29.22 -14.44
N PRO A 714 -10.76 28.90 -13.47
CA PRO A 714 -10.79 29.53 -12.15
C PRO A 714 -10.19 30.94 -12.17
N VAL A 715 -10.50 31.73 -11.14
CA VAL A 715 -9.77 32.97 -10.85
C VAL A 715 -8.35 32.60 -10.43
N THR A 716 -7.38 33.23 -11.07
CA THR A 716 -5.95 33.01 -10.82
C THR A 716 -5.22 34.31 -10.56
N THR A 717 -4.23 34.27 -9.67
CA THR A 717 -3.29 35.37 -9.47
C THR A 717 -1.87 34.81 -9.54
N ARG A 718 -0.94 35.61 -10.12
CA ARG A 718 0.45 35.23 -10.24
C ARG A 718 1.35 36.24 -9.55
N ASP A 719 2.33 35.73 -8.81
CA ASP A 719 3.38 36.50 -8.18
C ASP A 719 4.72 35.78 -8.40
N GLY A 720 5.52 36.28 -9.36
CA GLY A 720 6.73 35.63 -9.82
C GLY A 720 6.50 34.19 -10.32
N ALA A 721 7.13 33.23 -9.67
CA ALA A 721 6.94 31.80 -9.95
C ALA A 721 5.72 31.21 -9.21
N SER A 722 5.10 31.95 -8.29
CA SER A 722 3.94 31.48 -7.54
C SER A 722 2.65 31.73 -8.31
N LEU A 723 1.82 30.69 -8.41
CA LEU A 723 0.47 30.74 -8.98
C LEU A 723 -0.54 30.41 -7.88
N THR A 724 -1.53 31.28 -7.70
CA THR A 724 -2.67 31.03 -6.80
C THR A 724 -3.93 30.81 -7.62
N VAL A 725 -4.65 29.76 -7.32
CA VAL A 725 -5.90 29.34 -7.99
C VAL A 725 -7.02 29.26 -6.97
N GLN A 726 -8.18 29.86 -7.29
CA GLN A 726 -9.39 29.74 -6.47
C GLN A 726 -10.25 28.61 -7.02
N VAL A 727 -10.50 27.58 -6.18
CA VAL A 727 -11.39 26.47 -6.47
C VAL A 727 -12.70 26.72 -5.69
N PRO A 728 -13.83 27.01 -6.35
CA PRO A 728 -15.03 27.46 -5.65
C PRO A 728 -15.65 26.41 -4.73
N SER A 729 -15.59 25.15 -5.14
CA SER A 729 -16.18 24.02 -4.40
C SER A 729 -15.58 22.70 -4.90
N ILE A 730 -15.59 21.68 -4.07
CA ILE A 730 -15.22 20.30 -4.43
C ILE A 730 -16.35 19.37 -3.99
N LEU A 731 -16.94 18.62 -4.94
CA LEU A 731 -17.97 17.62 -4.61
C LEU A 731 -17.27 16.34 -4.08
N ASP A 732 -16.58 15.62 -4.94
CA ASP A 732 -15.79 14.44 -4.62
C ASP A 732 -14.31 14.64 -4.99
N HIS A 733 -14.05 15.16 -6.18
CA HIS A 733 -12.72 15.34 -6.74
C HIS A 733 -12.69 16.56 -7.65
N GLU A 734 -11.71 17.42 -7.47
CA GLU A 734 -11.37 18.47 -8.44
C GLU A 734 -9.90 18.38 -8.82
N VAL A 735 -9.62 18.65 -10.07
CA VAL A 735 -8.23 18.68 -10.59
C VAL A 735 -7.94 20.05 -11.16
N VAL A 736 -7.00 20.74 -10.54
CA VAL A 736 -6.44 21.98 -11.08
C VAL A 736 -5.40 21.60 -12.13
N ALA A 737 -5.75 21.66 -13.40
CA ALA A 737 -4.86 21.38 -14.53
C ALA A 737 -4.24 22.68 -15.06
N ILE A 738 -2.91 22.69 -15.20
CA ILE A 738 -2.11 23.85 -15.58
C ILE A 738 -1.28 23.48 -16.80
N ASP A 739 -1.61 24.06 -17.94
CA ASP A 739 -0.78 23.95 -19.14
C ASP A 739 0.44 24.87 -19.00
N LEU A 740 1.61 24.35 -19.37
CA LEU A 740 2.91 25.02 -19.25
C LEU A 740 3.53 25.27 -20.62
N ALA A 741 4.19 26.44 -20.74
CA ALA A 741 5.04 26.80 -21.87
C ALA A 741 6.43 27.23 -21.40
#